data_b8387d3b0b0ce81a161b419d371fb620
#
_entry.id   b8387d3b0b0ce81a161b419d371fb620
#
_cell.length_a   1.000
_cell.length_b   1.000
_cell.length_c   1.000
_cell.angle_alpha   90.00
_cell.angle_beta   90.00
_cell.angle_gamma   90.00
#
_symmetry.space_group_name_H-M   'P 1'
#
loop_
_entity.id
_entity.type
_entity.pdbx_description
1 polymer ?
#
loop_
_entity_poly.entity_id
_entity_poly.type
_entity_poly.pdbx_seq_one_letter_code
_entity_poly.pdbx_strand_id
1 'polypeptide(L)'
;MTKTDEREVVVDFTRGYYTSSQGVIGASGSAAITDALDLNMAGTRVAVQSGTTSDLWANENLPDATIVAYADFPSVTASISNGDADYAMGDSPVLALSGDLMVTFSDETFGIAVDDGDSELLDALNVAITAMIDSGEYDLIFGATFEGAVVLTDDTDANTATTYPMATEGSRLTQVLESGELRFCSDTSYPPFESLDADGNAVGFDVDIGNAIADEIAAHYMNNDNPMFVPPVEDKVIKIGFLNDATGPISVYAEAFTFAANAAADTLSANDGYTFEIVEADSGCSGDLGGTAAQTLVDSGVVGVAGAACSGASMAANAVLSAAGIPQVSYASTSPALSDATAYPDFYRVVPSDAIQGDAMADMVSASGVTSPALVHMTNAYGSGLADSFESYWTAMGNALCTKLGYEETTTDFSAAVQAVMDAGCDSAVLVSYSADGAMIIETMAVMGATIPTFGADGIAGESALNDYTNTAAANGVQVTYPRAASGGSGSFGTMCAADTVCGSGIYTLEAYDAVMMIGHAAMMEDGANMAMHLDMVGTDYAGESGTLTFLDNGDVGGSGYDVCTFNHVPTYGDYYNCDMVWTATGGLEAATFMGATVKIGFLNDATGPIATYAAGFVAASQIAVGIANTIGWNSMVQFEIVYADSGCSGDMGATAAQTLVDAGVVGVVGAACSGASMAANAVLSAAGIPQVSY
;
A
#
# COMPACT_ATOMS: atom_id res chain seq x y z
N MET A 1 -34.90 -3.22 -2.77
CA MET A 1 -36.27 -3.73 -2.44
C MET A 1 -36.14 -5.08 -1.79
N THR A 2 -36.94 -5.39 -0.74
CA THR A 2 -36.97 -6.74 -0.13
C THR A 2 -37.47 -7.79 -1.13
N LYS A 3 -36.70 -8.87 -1.29
CA LYS A 3 -37.07 -10.06 -2.08
C LYS A 3 -38.11 -10.86 -1.30
N THR A 4 -39.24 -11.18 -1.94
CA THR A 4 -40.28 -12.07 -1.38
C THR A 4 -40.89 -12.90 -2.49
N ASP A 5 -41.33 -14.13 -2.16
CA ASP A 5 -41.97 -15.05 -3.10
C ASP A 5 -43.17 -14.42 -3.83
N GLU A 6 -43.89 -13.52 -3.14
CA GLU A 6 -45.06 -12.84 -3.71
C GLU A 6 -44.67 -11.81 -4.77
N ARG A 7 -43.52 -11.12 -4.58
CA ARG A 7 -42.98 -10.14 -5.55
C ARG A 7 -42.35 -10.84 -6.72
N GLU A 8 -41.69 -12.00 -6.51
CA GLU A 8 -41.09 -12.82 -7.55
C GLU A 8 -42.09 -13.42 -8.57
N VAL A 9 -43.38 -13.34 -8.30
CA VAL A 9 -44.42 -13.70 -9.27
C VAL A 9 -44.57 -12.68 -10.40
N VAL A 10 -44.09 -11.45 -10.21
CA VAL A 10 -44.32 -10.31 -11.13
C VAL A 10 -43.04 -9.56 -11.53
N VAL A 11 -41.91 -9.84 -10.89
CA VAL A 11 -40.60 -9.31 -11.21
C VAL A 11 -39.54 -10.36 -10.95
N ASP A 12 -38.41 -10.27 -11.65
CA ASP A 12 -37.20 -11.01 -11.32
C ASP A 12 -36.30 -10.18 -10.41
N PHE A 13 -35.64 -10.81 -9.46
CA PHE A 13 -34.67 -10.15 -8.56
C PHE A 13 -33.24 -10.57 -8.83
N THR A 14 -32.32 -9.60 -8.69
CA THR A 14 -30.89 -9.91 -8.63
C THR A 14 -30.57 -10.74 -7.38
N ARG A 15 -29.34 -11.23 -7.30
CA ARG A 15 -28.75 -11.66 -6.04
C ARG A 15 -28.92 -10.57 -4.97
N GLY A 16 -28.94 -10.96 -3.72
CA GLY A 16 -28.99 -10.01 -2.62
C GLY A 16 -27.71 -9.18 -2.53
N TYR A 17 -27.87 -7.87 -2.32
CA TYR A 17 -26.75 -6.95 -2.09
C TYR A 17 -26.79 -6.32 -0.69
N TYR A 18 -27.85 -6.51 0.10
CA TYR A 18 -27.94 -6.03 1.47
C TYR A 18 -28.83 -6.95 2.30
N THR A 19 -28.46 -7.20 3.57
CA THR A 19 -29.30 -7.92 4.53
C THR A 19 -29.79 -6.94 5.59
N SER A 20 -31.08 -6.75 5.67
CA SER A 20 -31.77 -5.94 6.67
C SER A 20 -32.51 -6.82 7.68
N SER A 21 -33.06 -6.22 8.71
CA SER A 21 -34.08 -6.81 9.58
C SER A 21 -35.20 -5.80 9.79
N GLN A 22 -36.39 -6.28 10.06
CA GLN A 22 -37.46 -5.43 10.52
C GLN A 22 -37.20 -4.98 11.96
N GLY A 23 -37.57 -3.77 12.27
CA GLY A 23 -37.41 -3.16 13.60
C GLY A 23 -38.66 -2.50 14.12
N VAL A 24 -38.64 -2.18 15.41
CA VAL A 24 -39.71 -1.41 16.08
C VAL A 24 -39.06 -0.30 16.90
N ILE A 25 -39.60 0.93 16.76
CA ILE A 25 -39.37 2.04 17.68
C ILE A 25 -40.66 2.46 18.37
N GLY A 26 -40.59 3.03 19.56
CA GLY A 26 -41.73 3.44 20.33
C GLY A 26 -41.83 4.95 20.54
N ALA A 27 -43.02 5.48 20.67
CA ALA A 27 -43.25 6.85 21.12
C ALA A 27 -42.68 7.07 22.54
N SER A 28 -42.38 8.32 22.90
CA SER A 28 -41.89 8.65 24.24
C SER A 28 -42.85 8.18 25.32
N GLY A 29 -42.42 7.24 26.16
CA GLY A 29 -43.24 6.66 27.24
C GLY A 29 -44.03 5.41 26.85
N SER A 30 -43.86 4.88 25.63
CA SER A 30 -44.38 3.57 25.26
C SER A 30 -43.79 2.45 26.11
N ALA A 31 -44.54 1.38 26.32
CA ALA A 31 -44.07 0.20 27.06
C ALA A 31 -42.92 -0.45 26.34
N ALA A 32 -41.87 -0.88 27.08
CA ALA A 32 -40.81 -1.67 26.50
C ALA A 32 -41.36 -3.04 26.03
N ILE A 33 -40.94 -3.45 24.85
CA ILE A 33 -41.23 -4.74 24.24
C ILE A 33 -39.96 -5.57 24.09
N THR A 34 -40.11 -6.87 24.08
CA THR A 34 -39.01 -7.85 23.88
C THR A 34 -39.20 -8.69 22.64
N ASP A 35 -40.38 -8.65 22.06
CA ASP A 35 -40.78 -9.34 20.83
C ASP A 35 -41.75 -8.44 20.07
N ALA A 36 -41.70 -8.46 18.74
CA ALA A 36 -42.66 -7.69 17.92
C ALA A 36 -44.11 -8.13 18.14
N LEU A 37 -44.34 -9.40 18.48
CA LEU A 37 -45.65 -9.92 18.85
C LEU A 37 -46.24 -9.31 20.14
N ASP A 38 -45.41 -8.71 21.00
CA ASP A 38 -45.88 -7.99 22.20
C ASP A 38 -46.78 -6.80 21.83
N LEU A 39 -46.73 -6.33 20.57
CA LEU A 39 -47.60 -5.27 20.05
C LEU A 39 -49.01 -5.72 19.77
N ASN A 40 -49.29 -7.02 19.74
CA ASN A 40 -50.64 -7.55 19.47
C ASN A 40 -51.58 -7.42 20.67
N MET A 41 -51.92 -6.17 20.98
CA MET A 41 -52.82 -5.79 22.09
C MET A 41 -53.87 -4.80 21.64
N ALA A 42 -55.12 -4.98 22.12
CA ALA A 42 -56.21 -4.07 21.84
C ALA A 42 -55.89 -2.65 22.33
N GLY A 43 -55.96 -1.69 21.43
CA GLY A 43 -55.67 -0.29 21.70
C GLY A 43 -54.24 0.16 21.40
N THR A 44 -53.32 -0.76 21.06
CA THR A 44 -52.00 -0.46 20.53
C THR A 44 -52.12 0.01 19.08
N ARG A 45 -51.49 1.14 18.73
CA ARG A 45 -51.45 1.68 17.36
C ARG A 45 -50.02 1.51 16.82
N VAL A 46 -49.90 0.83 15.70
CA VAL A 46 -48.63 0.54 15.03
C VAL A 46 -48.60 1.21 13.66
N ALA A 47 -47.71 2.13 13.46
CA ALA A 47 -47.51 2.82 12.19
C ALA A 47 -46.62 2.00 11.26
N VAL A 48 -47.02 1.87 10.00
CA VAL A 48 -46.27 1.18 8.93
C VAL A 48 -46.37 1.96 7.62
N GLN A 49 -45.42 1.77 6.70
CA GLN A 49 -45.59 2.25 5.33
C GLN A 49 -46.40 1.24 4.52
N SER A 50 -47.41 1.71 3.82
CA SER A 50 -48.34 0.88 3.08
C SER A 50 -47.65 0.08 1.99
N GLY A 51 -47.92 -1.24 1.89
CA GLY A 51 -47.42 -2.15 0.89
C GLY A 51 -45.96 -2.65 1.14
N THR A 52 -45.38 -2.31 2.29
CA THR A 52 -44.11 -2.84 2.72
C THR A 52 -44.22 -4.21 3.39
N THR A 53 -43.11 -4.90 3.57
CA THR A 53 -43.05 -6.16 4.35
C THR A 53 -43.52 -5.96 5.80
N SER A 54 -43.22 -4.79 6.40
CA SER A 54 -43.72 -4.42 7.72
C SER A 54 -45.25 -4.32 7.76
N ASP A 55 -45.89 -3.71 6.75
CA ASP A 55 -47.31 -3.61 6.65
C ASP A 55 -47.98 -4.98 6.53
N LEU A 56 -47.45 -5.82 5.64
CA LEU A 56 -47.95 -7.19 5.48
C LEU A 56 -47.80 -8.00 6.76
N TRP A 57 -46.61 -7.96 7.36
CA TRP A 57 -46.33 -8.70 8.60
C TRP A 57 -47.24 -8.22 9.77
N ALA A 58 -47.37 -6.92 9.92
CA ALA A 58 -48.19 -6.37 10.99
C ALA A 58 -49.68 -6.74 10.85
N ASN A 59 -50.25 -6.67 9.64
CA ASN A 59 -51.60 -7.08 9.38
C ASN A 59 -51.84 -8.58 9.61
N GLU A 60 -50.84 -9.44 9.33
CA GLU A 60 -50.93 -10.86 9.53
C GLU A 60 -50.79 -11.26 11.02
N ASN A 61 -49.82 -10.66 11.73
CA ASN A 61 -49.40 -11.12 13.04
C ASN A 61 -49.93 -10.29 14.21
N LEU A 62 -50.51 -9.13 13.98
CA LEU A 62 -51.03 -8.21 15.03
C LEU A 62 -52.54 -7.95 14.87
N PRO A 63 -53.42 -9.00 14.82
CA PRO A 63 -54.83 -8.82 14.56
C PRO A 63 -55.60 -8.05 15.65
N ASP A 64 -55.08 -7.94 16.87
CA ASP A 64 -55.70 -7.21 17.97
C ASP A 64 -55.24 -5.74 18.06
N ALA A 65 -54.10 -5.38 17.38
CA ALA A 65 -53.61 -4.03 17.30
C ALA A 65 -54.32 -3.21 16.20
N THR A 66 -54.16 -1.92 16.24
CA THR A 66 -54.61 -1.02 15.15
C THR A 66 -53.41 -0.68 14.25
N ILE A 67 -53.38 -1.20 13.05
CA ILE A 67 -52.35 -0.88 12.07
C ILE A 67 -52.72 0.42 11.37
N VAL A 68 -51.79 1.39 11.39
CA VAL A 68 -51.95 2.71 10.78
C VAL A 68 -50.97 2.83 9.62
N ALA A 69 -51.47 2.61 8.40
CA ALA A 69 -50.64 2.63 7.20
C ALA A 69 -50.51 4.06 6.64
N TYR A 70 -49.28 4.46 6.33
CA TYR A 70 -48.92 5.76 5.72
C TYR A 70 -48.39 5.54 4.31
N ALA A 71 -48.46 6.59 3.47
CA ALA A 71 -48.03 6.50 2.10
C ALA A 71 -46.48 6.53 1.95
N ASP A 72 -45.80 7.16 2.91
CA ASP A 72 -44.34 7.34 2.90
C ASP A 72 -43.74 7.09 4.29
N PHE A 73 -42.46 6.78 4.35
CA PHE A 73 -41.77 6.45 5.59
C PHE A 73 -41.58 7.66 6.54
N PRO A 74 -41.27 8.88 6.05
CA PRO A 74 -41.26 10.07 6.92
C PRO A 74 -42.57 10.27 7.72
N SER A 75 -43.72 9.97 7.12
CA SER A 75 -45.03 10.02 7.80
C SER A 75 -45.15 8.94 8.89
N VAL A 76 -44.58 7.75 8.68
CA VAL A 76 -44.52 6.70 9.69
C VAL A 76 -43.76 7.17 10.92
N THR A 77 -42.57 7.71 10.76
CA THR A 77 -41.73 8.18 11.88
C THR A 77 -42.29 9.45 12.53
N ALA A 78 -42.87 10.35 11.75
CA ALA A 78 -43.57 11.55 12.29
C ALA A 78 -44.80 11.20 13.16
N SER A 79 -45.48 10.09 12.87
CA SER A 79 -46.65 9.64 13.63
C SER A 79 -46.33 9.36 15.10
N ILE A 80 -45.14 8.90 15.40
CA ILE A 80 -44.62 8.67 16.75
C ILE A 80 -44.50 9.98 17.51
N SER A 81 -43.87 10.99 16.90
CA SER A 81 -43.67 12.31 17.51
C SER A 81 -44.97 13.07 17.69
N ASN A 82 -45.92 12.89 16.77
CA ASN A 82 -47.22 13.52 16.80
C ASN A 82 -48.22 12.84 17.77
N GLY A 83 -47.92 11.61 18.22
CA GLY A 83 -48.81 10.80 19.05
C GLY A 83 -49.96 10.16 18.28
N ASP A 84 -49.83 10.03 16.95
CA ASP A 84 -50.82 9.35 16.10
C ASP A 84 -50.66 7.84 16.16
N ALA A 85 -49.48 7.35 16.48
CA ALA A 85 -49.14 5.93 16.74
C ALA A 85 -48.33 5.79 18.03
N ASP A 86 -48.37 4.60 18.63
CA ASP A 86 -47.63 4.25 19.83
C ASP A 86 -46.28 3.61 19.49
N TYR A 87 -46.20 2.94 18.35
CA TYR A 87 -45.02 2.29 17.80
C TYR A 87 -44.97 2.50 16.28
N ALA A 88 -43.74 2.48 15.74
CA ALA A 88 -43.51 2.41 14.30
C ALA A 88 -42.70 1.17 13.97
N MET A 89 -43.03 0.55 12.86
CA MET A 89 -42.37 -0.66 12.34
C MET A 89 -41.90 -0.41 10.93
N GLY A 90 -40.70 -0.88 10.63
CA GLY A 90 -40.01 -0.74 9.33
C GLY A 90 -38.61 -1.34 9.36
N ASP A 91 -37.83 -1.13 8.32
CA ASP A 91 -36.45 -1.58 8.25
C ASP A 91 -35.60 -0.94 9.36
N SER A 92 -34.89 -1.79 10.10
CA SER A 92 -34.16 -1.38 11.30
C SER A 92 -33.12 -0.29 11.05
N PRO A 93 -32.35 -0.24 9.93
CA PRO A 93 -31.39 0.83 9.67
C PRO A 93 -32.07 2.20 9.48
N VAL A 94 -33.24 2.21 8.89
CA VAL A 94 -34.02 3.44 8.63
C VAL A 94 -34.70 3.95 9.92
N LEU A 95 -35.28 3.02 10.68
CA LEU A 95 -35.89 3.37 11.98
C LEU A 95 -34.87 3.88 12.99
N ALA A 96 -33.67 3.33 13.00
CA ALA A 96 -32.60 3.75 13.90
C ALA A 96 -32.20 5.23 13.76
N LEU A 97 -32.42 5.84 12.60
CA LEU A 97 -32.25 7.29 12.41
C LEU A 97 -33.30 8.14 13.13
N SER A 98 -34.44 7.54 13.49
CA SER A 98 -35.61 8.26 14.08
C SER A 98 -35.83 7.93 15.54
N GLY A 99 -35.21 6.90 16.08
CA GLY A 99 -35.35 6.51 17.49
C GLY A 99 -34.56 5.25 17.86
N ASP A 100 -34.53 4.96 19.17
CA ASP A 100 -33.87 3.75 19.65
C ASP A 100 -34.69 2.51 19.28
N LEU A 101 -34.08 1.54 18.63
CA LEU A 101 -34.71 0.27 18.31
C LEU A 101 -35.02 -0.49 19.59
N MET A 102 -36.26 -0.91 19.77
CA MET A 102 -36.73 -1.71 20.91
C MET A 102 -36.50 -3.20 20.67
N VAL A 103 -36.74 -3.66 19.43
CA VAL A 103 -36.59 -5.04 18.97
C VAL A 103 -36.34 -5.07 17.48
N THR A 104 -35.57 -6.04 17.03
CA THR A 104 -35.44 -6.40 15.62
C THR A 104 -35.90 -7.84 15.40
N PHE A 105 -36.45 -8.11 14.23
CA PHE A 105 -37.00 -9.42 13.87
C PHE A 105 -37.05 -9.56 12.35
N SER A 106 -37.28 -10.77 11.82
CA SER A 106 -37.47 -11.03 10.39
C SER A 106 -36.33 -10.46 9.54
N ASP A 107 -35.24 -11.23 9.37
CA ASP A 107 -34.19 -10.87 8.45
C ASP A 107 -34.70 -10.84 7.01
N GLU A 108 -34.29 -9.83 6.26
CA GLU A 108 -34.74 -9.56 4.89
C GLU A 108 -33.54 -9.31 3.98
N THR A 109 -33.61 -9.83 2.75
CA THR A 109 -32.59 -9.61 1.72
C THR A 109 -33.08 -8.59 0.70
N PHE A 110 -32.28 -7.57 0.42
CA PHE A 110 -32.58 -6.60 -0.64
C PHE A 110 -31.93 -7.05 -1.95
N GLY A 111 -32.70 -6.94 -3.03
CA GLY A 111 -32.27 -7.16 -4.40
C GLY A 111 -32.81 -6.04 -5.30
N ILE A 112 -32.22 -5.91 -6.48
CA ILE A 112 -32.71 -5.03 -7.56
C ILE A 112 -33.75 -5.82 -8.36
N ALA A 113 -34.94 -5.24 -8.55
CA ALA A 113 -35.99 -5.83 -9.35
C ALA A 113 -35.88 -5.39 -10.82
N VAL A 114 -36.05 -6.34 -11.73
CA VAL A 114 -36.19 -6.14 -13.16
C VAL A 114 -37.53 -6.70 -13.65
N ASP A 115 -37.94 -6.35 -14.86
CA ASP A 115 -39.17 -6.92 -15.46
C ASP A 115 -39.07 -8.46 -15.55
N ASP A 116 -40.18 -9.18 -15.27
CA ASP A 116 -40.23 -10.63 -15.34
C ASP A 116 -39.82 -11.15 -16.73
N GLY A 117 -38.83 -12.06 -16.74
CA GLY A 117 -38.25 -12.65 -17.95
C GLY A 117 -37.17 -11.82 -18.64
N ASP A 118 -36.70 -10.71 -18.08
CA ASP A 118 -35.59 -9.92 -18.63
C ASP A 118 -34.23 -10.49 -18.19
N SER A 119 -33.98 -11.72 -18.62
CA SER A 119 -32.84 -12.53 -18.13
C SER A 119 -31.47 -11.94 -18.49
N GLU A 120 -31.32 -11.24 -19.62
CA GLU A 120 -30.02 -10.67 -20.03
C GLU A 120 -29.63 -9.50 -19.09
N LEU A 121 -30.54 -8.59 -18.82
CA LEU A 121 -30.27 -7.50 -17.89
C LEU A 121 -30.06 -8.05 -16.48
N LEU A 122 -30.87 -9.01 -16.05
CA LEU A 122 -30.73 -9.67 -14.75
C LEU A 122 -29.35 -10.32 -14.59
N ASP A 123 -28.89 -11.06 -15.60
CA ASP A 123 -27.58 -11.72 -15.59
C ASP A 123 -26.44 -10.70 -15.53
N ALA A 124 -26.54 -9.61 -16.31
CA ALA A 124 -25.54 -8.55 -16.30
C ALA A 124 -25.44 -7.86 -14.94
N LEU A 125 -26.59 -7.55 -14.32
CA LEU A 125 -26.64 -6.97 -12.95
C LEU A 125 -26.05 -7.92 -11.91
N ASN A 126 -26.35 -9.21 -11.98
CA ASN A 126 -25.82 -10.21 -11.05
C ASN A 126 -24.30 -10.38 -11.13
N VAL A 127 -23.75 -10.34 -12.36
CA VAL A 127 -22.30 -10.39 -12.57
C VAL A 127 -21.64 -9.12 -12.03
N ALA A 128 -22.22 -7.93 -12.31
CA ALA A 128 -21.70 -6.66 -11.81
C ALA A 128 -21.69 -6.60 -10.28
N ILE A 129 -22.80 -6.98 -9.62
CA ILE A 129 -22.84 -7.04 -8.14
C ILE A 129 -21.78 -8.01 -7.60
N THR A 130 -21.55 -9.13 -8.28
CA THR A 130 -20.52 -10.10 -7.86
C THR A 130 -19.12 -9.52 -8.02
N ALA A 131 -18.83 -8.85 -9.14
CA ALA A 131 -17.55 -8.22 -9.41
C ALA A 131 -17.24 -7.11 -8.38
N MET A 132 -18.20 -6.25 -8.09
CA MET A 132 -18.10 -5.20 -7.07
C MET A 132 -17.80 -5.77 -5.68
N ILE A 133 -18.41 -6.90 -5.31
CA ILE A 133 -18.13 -7.58 -4.03
C ILE A 133 -16.72 -8.19 -4.04
N ASP A 134 -16.34 -8.85 -5.12
CA ASP A 134 -15.06 -9.56 -5.24
C ASP A 134 -13.87 -8.58 -5.33
N SER A 135 -14.06 -7.39 -5.88
CA SER A 135 -13.05 -6.32 -5.94
C SER A 135 -12.84 -5.61 -4.58
N GLY A 136 -13.78 -5.73 -3.66
CA GLY A 136 -13.80 -4.99 -2.38
C GLY A 136 -14.43 -3.60 -2.47
N GLU A 137 -14.89 -3.16 -3.63
CA GLU A 137 -15.59 -1.88 -3.80
C GLU A 137 -16.88 -1.82 -2.99
N TYR A 138 -17.60 -2.95 -2.91
CA TYR A 138 -18.77 -3.06 -2.06
C TYR A 138 -18.47 -2.71 -0.60
N ASP A 139 -17.33 -3.18 -0.06
CA ASP A 139 -16.94 -2.91 1.33
C ASP A 139 -16.67 -1.41 1.57
N LEU A 140 -16.12 -0.72 0.58
CA LEU A 140 -15.91 0.73 0.64
C LEU A 140 -17.23 1.50 0.65
N ILE A 141 -18.16 1.15 -0.25
CA ILE A 141 -19.50 1.78 -0.31
C ILE A 141 -20.28 1.51 0.98
N PHE A 142 -20.24 0.26 1.46
CA PHE A 142 -20.91 -0.09 2.72
C PHE A 142 -20.33 0.67 3.90
N GLY A 143 -19.00 0.72 4.03
CA GLY A 143 -18.31 1.41 5.13
C GLY A 143 -18.48 2.92 5.14
N ALA A 144 -18.82 3.53 4.00
CA ALA A 144 -19.14 4.96 3.91
C ALA A 144 -20.52 5.30 4.54
N THR A 145 -21.43 4.33 4.59
CA THR A 145 -22.82 4.55 5.03
C THR A 145 -23.15 3.84 6.35
N PHE A 146 -22.58 2.67 6.59
CA PHE A 146 -22.91 1.82 7.73
C PHE A 146 -21.69 1.51 8.60
N GLU A 147 -21.91 1.42 9.92
CA GLU A 147 -20.89 0.94 10.86
C GLU A 147 -20.96 -0.58 11.01
N GLY A 148 -19.82 -1.25 11.08
CA GLY A 148 -19.70 -2.68 11.36
C GLY A 148 -19.22 -3.51 10.17
N ALA A 149 -19.19 -4.83 10.35
CA ALA A 149 -18.79 -5.76 9.29
C ALA A 149 -19.93 -5.99 8.29
N VAL A 150 -19.58 -6.08 7.02
CA VAL A 150 -20.49 -6.51 5.97
C VAL A 150 -21.03 -7.92 6.30
N VAL A 151 -22.33 -8.08 6.29
CA VAL A 151 -23.00 -9.38 6.41
C VAL A 151 -23.90 -9.54 5.19
N LEU A 152 -23.38 -10.24 4.18
CA LEU A 152 -24.20 -10.72 3.07
C LEU A 152 -24.58 -12.17 3.36
N THR A 153 -25.88 -12.45 3.38
CA THR A 153 -26.35 -13.84 3.41
C THR A 153 -26.11 -14.46 2.04
N ASP A 154 -25.57 -15.69 2.01
CA ASP A 154 -25.51 -16.48 0.79
C ASP A 154 -26.93 -16.66 0.25
N ASP A 155 -27.22 -15.96 -0.84
CA ASP A 155 -28.49 -16.09 -1.55
C ASP A 155 -28.39 -17.34 -2.46
N THR A 156 -28.79 -18.47 -1.90
CA THR A 156 -28.73 -19.78 -2.57
C THR A 156 -29.72 -19.90 -3.74
N ASP A 157 -30.69 -18.99 -3.82
CA ASP A 157 -31.70 -18.93 -4.89
C ASP A 157 -31.33 -17.90 -5.97
N ALA A 158 -30.18 -17.24 -5.82
CA ALA A 158 -29.73 -16.23 -6.77
C ALA A 158 -29.35 -16.83 -8.12
N ASN A 159 -29.62 -16.08 -9.17
CA ASN A 159 -29.11 -16.34 -10.50
C ASN A 159 -27.59 -16.58 -10.45
N THR A 160 -27.15 -17.71 -10.98
CA THR A 160 -25.77 -18.19 -10.95
C THR A 160 -24.93 -17.70 -12.12
N ALA A 161 -25.32 -16.62 -12.82
CA ALA A 161 -24.54 -16.05 -13.90
C ALA A 161 -23.15 -15.64 -13.38
N THR A 162 -22.11 -16.24 -13.96
CA THR A 162 -20.70 -15.98 -13.64
C THR A 162 -19.97 -15.23 -14.73
N THR A 163 -20.66 -14.99 -15.87
CA THR A 163 -20.12 -14.27 -17.02
C THR A 163 -21.20 -13.37 -17.57
N TYR A 164 -20.79 -12.20 -18.01
CA TYR A 164 -21.70 -11.26 -18.66
C TYR A 164 -22.36 -11.90 -19.87
N PRO A 165 -23.70 -11.77 -20.04
CA PRO A 165 -24.42 -12.30 -21.17
C PRO A 165 -24.07 -11.54 -22.46
N MET A 166 -24.25 -12.18 -23.62
CA MET A 166 -24.18 -11.49 -24.88
C MET A 166 -25.49 -10.73 -25.09
N ALA A 167 -25.40 -9.40 -25.24
CA ALA A 167 -26.58 -8.57 -25.51
C ALA A 167 -27.18 -8.92 -26.88
N THR A 168 -28.47 -9.26 -26.92
CA THR A 168 -29.16 -9.60 -28.16
C THR A 168 -29.95 -8.39 -28.69
N GLU A 169 -30.12 -8.29 -30.02
CA GLU A 169 -30.83 -7.18 -30.67
C GLU A 169 -32.23 -7.01 -30.08
N GLY A 170 -32.53 -5.81 -29.58
CA GLY A 170 -33.83 -5.45 -29.02
C GLY A 170 -34.07 -5.84 -27.56
N SER A 171 -33.10 -6.51 -26.90
CA SER A 171 -33.17 -6.78 -25.47
C SER A 171 -33.09 -5.50 -24.64
N ARG A 172 -33.51 -5.57 -23.37
CA ARG A 172 -33.37 -4.44 -22.45
C ARG A 172 -31.90 -4.08 -22.21
N LEU A 173 -31.05 -5.10 -22.10
CA LEU A 173 -29.61 -4.90 -21.98
C LEU A 173 -29.04 -4.14 -23.18
N THR A 174 -29.43 -4.53 -24.43
CA THR A 174 -29.04 -3.77 -25.62
C THR A 174 -29.54 -2.32 -25.57
N GLN A 175 -30.77 -2.06 -25.12
CA GLN A 175 -31.30 -0.71 -24.99
C GLN A 175 -30.51 0.15 -23.97
N VAL A 176 -30.06 -0.45 -22.84
CA VAL A 176 -29.20 0.20 -21.85
C VAL A 176 -27.85 0.55 -22.47
N LEU A 177 -27.21 -0.41 -23.13
CA LEU A 177 -25.93 -0.20 -23.79
C LEU A 177 -26.00 0.84 -24.94
N GLU A 178 -27.09 0.84 -25.72
CA GLU A 178 -27.31 1.82 -26.78
C GLU A 178 -27.55 3.23 -26.28
N SER A 179 -28.26 3.36 -25.14
CA SER A 179 -28.52 4.67 -24.54
C SER A 179 -27.34 5.23 -23.75
N GLY A 180 -26.43 4.37 -23.29
CA GLY A 180 -25.40 4.71 -22.34
C GLY A 180 -25.92 5.06 -20.96
N GLU A 181 -27.18 4.68 -20.65
CA GLU A 181 -27.84 5.01 -19.38
C GLU A 181 -28.49 3.77 -18.77
N LEU A 182 -28.07 3.41 -17.54
CA LEU A 182 -28.78 2.47 -16.69
C LEU A 182 -29.65 3.25 -15.69
N ARG A 183 -30.97 3.08 -15.77
CA ARG A 183 -31.93 3.87 -14.96
C ARG A 183 -32.46 3.05 -13.81
N PHE A 184 -32.22 3.53 -12.59
CA PHE A 184 -32.81 2.99 -11.37
C PHE A 184 -34.01 3.81 -10.93
N CYS A 185 -35.04 3.12 -10.41
CA CYS A 185 -36.15 3.73 -9.72
C CYS A 185 -35.98 3.48 -8.23
N SER A 186 -36.02 4.53 -7.42
CA SER A 186 -35.81 4.47 -5.98
C SER A 186 -36.73 5.44 -5.25
N ASP A 187 -37.04 5.16 -3.96
CA ASP A 187 -37.77 6.05 -3.08
C ASP A 187 -36.83 7.01 -2.35
N THR A 188 -36.62 8.20 -2.89
CA THR A 188 -35.70 9.21 -2.34
C THR A 188 -36.10 9.78 -0.96
N SER A 189 -36.98 9.13 -0.26
CA SER A 189 -37.36 9.46 1.12
C SER A 189 -37.03 8.37 2.16
N TYR A 190 -36.06 7.49 1.83
CA TYR A 190 -35.70 6.31 2.62
C TYR A 190 -34.21 6.25 3.05
N PRO A 191 -33.67 7.28 3.76
CA PRO A 191 -32.29 7.28 4.23
C PRO A 191 -32.06 6.13 5.24
N PRO A 192 -30.84 5.54 5.30
CA PRO A 192 -29.61 5.94 4.62
C PRO A 192 -29.43 5.31 3.23
N PHE A 193 -30.42 4.56 2.72
CA PHE A 193 -30.36 3.91 1.43
C PHE A 193 -30.46 4.90 0.28
N GLU A 194 -31.45 5.79 0.32
CA GLU A 194 -31.62 6.88 -0.64
C GLU A 194 -32.30 8.11 -0.04
N SER A 195 -31.82 9.28 -0.46
CA SER A 195 -32.37 10.57 -0.09
C SER A 195 -32.03 11.63 -1.14
N LEU A 196 -32.56 12.81 -1.01
CA LEU A 196 -32.13 13.96 -1.80
C LEU A 196 -31.19 14.85 -0.97
N ASP A 197 -30.07 15.25 -1.60
CA ASP A 197 -29.18 16.25 -1.03
C ASP A 197 -29.80 17.68 -1.10
N ALA A 198 -29.04 18.69 -0.64
CA ALA A 198 -29.50 20.08 -0.62
C ALA A 198 -29.74 20.66 -2.03
N ASP A 199 -29.12 20.11 -3.05
CA ASP A 199 -29.23 20.51 -4.45
C ASP A 199 -30.29 19.71 -5.22
N GLY A 200 -30.88 18.69 -4.57
CA GLY A 200 -31.93 17.85 -5.12
C GLY A 200 -31.41 16.62 -5.87
N ASN A 201 -30.15 16.27 -5.72
CA ASN A 201 -29.60 15.05 -6.29
C ASN A 201 -29.90 13.86 -5.39
N ALA A 202 -30.10 12.69 -5.99
CA ALA A 202 -30.23 11.44 -5.24
C ALA A 202 -28.85 11.02 -4.68
N VAL A 203 -28.82 10.70 -3.39
CA VAL A 203 -27.62 10.25 -2.66
C VAL A 203 -28.00 9.14 -1.69
N GLY A 204 -27.04 8.30 -1.29
CA GLY A 204 -27.20 7.23 -0.34
C GLY A 204 -26.70 5.88 -0.84
N PHE A 205 -26.74 4.88 0.02
CA PHE A 205 -26.14 3.57 -0.24
C PHE A 205 -26.64 2.91 -1.53
N ASP A 206 -27.95 2.92 -1.80
CA ASP A 206 -28.52 2.32 -3.01
C ASP A 206 -28.15 3.09 -4.28
N VAL A 207 -27.94 4.41 -4.16
CA VAL A 207 -27.46 5.25 -5.27
C VAL A 207 -26.01 4.91 -5.61
N ASP A 208 -25.15 4.77 -4.60
CA ASP A 208 -23.75 4.42 -4.79
C ASP A 208 -23.60 3.00 -5.34
N ILE A 209 -24.37 2.02 -4.84
CA ILE A 209 -24.46 0.67 -5.41
C ILE A 209 -24.93 0.71 -6.88
N GLY A 210 -25.94 1.53 -7.19
CA GLY A 210 -26.43 1.67 -8.56
C GLY A 210 -25.38 2.24 -9.51
N ASN A 211 -24.61 3.22 -9.09
CA ASN A 211 -23.50 3.80 -9.85
C ASN A 211 -22.39 2.76 -10.08
N ALA A 212 -21.93 2.09 -9.03
CA ALA A 212 -20.89 1.06 -9.15
C ALA A 212 -21.31 -0.10 -10.09
N ILE A 213 -22.57 -0.53 -10.04
CA ILE A 213 -23.10 -1.53 -10.98
C ILE A 213 -23.08 -1.00 -12.43
N ALA A 214 -23.45 0.26 -12.63
CA ALA A 214 -23.44 0.87 -13.96
C ALA A 214 -22.00 0.94 -14.52
N ASP A 215 -21.04 1.29 -13.67
CA ASP A 215 -19.62 1.36 -14.00
C ASP A 215 -19.08 -0.04 -14.35
N GLU A 216 -19.38 -1.08 -13.59
CA GLU A 216 -19.00 -2.47 -13.87
C GLU A 216 -19.58 -2.98 -15.19
N ILE A 217 -20.84 -2.69 -15.49
CA ILE A 217 -21.48 -3.06 -16.76
C ILE A 217 -20.81 -2.31 -17.92
N ALA A 218 -20.56 -1.02 -17.74
CA ALA A 218 -19.88 -0.19 -18.72
C ALA A 218 -18.45 -0.71 -18.97
N ALA A 219 -17.68 -0.98 -17.94
CA ALA A 219 -16.34 -1.53 -18.01
C ALA A 219 -16.31 -2.82 -18.84
N HIS A 220 -17.28 -3.72 -18.63
CA HIS A 220 -17.33 -4.98 -19.35
C HIS A 220 -17.69 -4.82 -20.84
N TYR A 221 -18.77 -4.10 -21.14
CA TYR A 221 -19.30 -4.05 -22.50
C TYR A 221 -18.63 -3.00 -23.39
N MET A 222 -18.05 -1.96 -22.79
CA MET A 222 -17.35 -0.90 -23.54
C MET A 222 -15.86 -1.22 -23.75
N ASN A 223 -15.20 -1.97 -22.84
CA ASN A 223 -13.78 -2.30 -22.92
C ASN A 223 -13.44 -3.64 -23.60
N ASN A 224 -14.42 -4.51 -23.87
CA ASN A 224 -14.15 -5.75 -24.60
C ASN A 224 -14.39 -5.57 -26.10
N ASP A 225 -13.51 -6.15 -26.95
CA ASP A 225 -13.57 -6.28 -28.41
C ASP A 225 -14.90 -6.91 -28.92
N ASN A 226 -16.04 -6.53 -28.37
CA ASN A 226 -17.33 -7.00 -28.83
C ASN A 226 -17.73 -6.21 -30.10
N PRO A 227 -17.74 -6.82 -31.30
CA PRO A 227 -17.90 -6.11 -32.56
C PRO A 227 -19.29 -5.50 -32.78
N MET A 228 -20.19 -5.53 -31.81
CA MET A 228 -21.56 -5.01 -31.97
C MET A 228 -21.80 -3.64 -31.33
N PHE A 229 -20.90 -3.10 -30.55
CA PHE A 229 -21.10 -1.73 -30.04
C PHE A 229 -19.79 -0.98 -29.80
N VAL A 230 -19.42 -0.10 -30.68
CA VAL A 230 -18.57 1.07 -30.40
C VAL A 230 -19.06 2.24 -31.26
N PRO A 231 -19.67 3.28 -30.68
CA PRO A 231 -19.19 4.59 -31.01
C PRO A 231 -17.85 4.70 -30.28
N PRO A 232 -16.73 5.06 -30.93
CA PRO A 232 -15.52 5.33 -30.20
C PRO A 232 -15.81 6.58 -29.38
N VAL A 233 -15.96 6.45 -28.06
CA VAL A 233 -15.46 7.48 -27.19
C VAL A 233 -13.95 7.39 -27.45
N GLU A 234 -13.40 8.36 -28.18
CA GLU A 234 -11.95 8.48 -28.25
C GLU A 234 -11.50 8.63 -26.80
N ASP A 235 -10.83 7.59 -26.29
CA ASP A 235 -10.20 7.66 -24.96
C ASP A 235 -9.39 8.94 -24.95
N LYS A 236 -9.59 9.75 -23.92
CA LYS A 236 -8.80 10.96 -23.77
C LYS A 236 -7.37 10.56 -23.48
N VAL A 237 -6.50 10.73 -24.44
CA VAL A 237 -5.08 10.46 -24.24
C VAL A 237 -4.48 11.56 -23.38
N ILE A 238 -4.07 11.19 -22.19
CA ILE A 238 -3.36 12.04 -21.23
C ILE A 238 -1.87 11.66 -21.26
N LYS A 239 -1.02 12.63 -21.53
CA LYS A 239 0.42 12.42 -21.52
C LYS A 239 1.02 12.89 -20.20
N ILE A 240 1.72 11.99 -19.54
CA ILE A 240 2.51 12.29 -18.34
C ILE A 240 3.98 12.27 -18.74
N GLY A 241 4.70 13.33 -18.43
CA GLY A 241 6.14 13.38 -18.61
C GLY A 241 6.84 12.58 -17.53
N PHE A 242 7.90 11.86 -17.91
CA PHE A 242 8.75 11.15 -16.97
C PHE A 242 10.22 11.53 -17.21
N LEU A 243 10.78 12.28 -16.25
CA LEU A 243 12.21 12.64 -16.26
C LEU A 243 12.99 11.50 -15.61
N ASN A 244 13.46 10.58 -16.43
CA ASN A 244 14.32 9.49 -16.03
C ASN A 244 15.81 9.91 -16.07
N ASP A 245 16.65 9.15 -15.44
CA ASP A 245 18.11 9.29 -15.45
C ASP A 245 18.73 8.08 -16.18
N ALA A 246 18.34 7.91 -17.47
CA ALA A 246 18.77 6.80 -18.31
C ALA A 246 20.28 6.79 -18.58
N THR A 247 20.88 7.99 -18.46
CA THR A 247 22.34 8.17 -18.45
C THR A 247 22.79 8.85 -17.15
N GLY A 248 24.08 8.91 -16.90
CA GLY A 248 24.62 9.59 -15.72
C GLY A 248 24.87 8.65 -14.52
N PRO A 249 25.15 9.23 -13.35
CA PRO A 249 25.71 8.49 -12.20
C PRO A 249 24.73 7.59 -11.45
N ILE A 250 23.43 7.67 -11.74
CA ILE A 250 22.39 6.82 -11.14
C ILE A 250 21.67 5.95 -12.18
N SER A 251 22.21 5.84 -13.38
CA SER A 251 21.58 5.08 -14.48
C SER A 251 21.32 3.59 -14.14
N VAL A 252 21.97 3.07 -13.12
CA VAL A 252 21.74 1.72 -12.58
C VAL A 252 20.28 1.51 -12.10
N TYR A 253 19.57 2.58 -11.75
CA TYR A 253 18.18 2.52 -11.31
C TYR A 253 17.16 2.81 -12.41
N ALA A 254 17.59 3.31 -13.57
CA ALA A 254 16.72 3.85 -14.62
C ALA A 254 15.68 2.84 -15.13
N GLU A 255 16.05 1.57 -15.28
CA GLU A 255 15.16 0.52 -15.75
C GLU A 255 14.01 0.26 -14.73
N ALA A 256 14.31 0.30 -13.43
CA ALA A 256 13.32 0.16 -12.36
C ALA A 256 12.35 1.36 -12.35
N PHE A 257 12.85 2.57 -12.57
CA PHE A 257 12.00 3.77 -12.66
C PHE A 257 11.08 3.73 -13.88
N THR A 258 11.58 3.34 -15.05
CA THR A 258 10.76 3.13 -16.27
C THR A 258 9.68 2.07 -16.02
N PHE A 259 10.03 0.97 -15.35
CA PHE A 259 9.07 -0.09 -14.99
C PHE A 259 7.93 0.48 -14.13
N ALA A 260 8.27 1.23 -13.08
CA ALA A 260 7.28 1.83 -12.18
C ALA A 260 6.36 2.83 -12.89
N ALA A 261 6.92 3.69 -13.74
CA ALA A 261 6.15 4.68 -14.48
C ALA A 261 5.14 4.04 -15.46
N ASN A 262 5.58 3.00 -16.19
CA ASN A 262 4.69 2.29 -17.10
C ASN A 262 3.59 1.52 -16.36
N ALA A 263 3.94 0.85 -15.25
CA ALA A 263 2.95 0.15 -14.42
C ALA A 263 1.89 1.11 -13.84
N ALA A 264 2.28 2.32 -13.48
CA ALA A 264 1.34 3.35 -13.05
C ALA A 264 0.43 3.80 -14.19
N ALA A 265 0.97 4.04 -15.38
CA ALA A 265 0.18 4.41 -16.56
C ALA A 265 -0.81 3.30 -16.96
N ASP A 266 -0.39 2.04 -16.88
CA ASP A 266 -1.26 0.89 -17.13
C ASP A 266 -2.40 0.82 -16.11
N THR A 267 -2.09 1.05 -14.82
CA THR A 267 -3.09 1.09 -13.75
C THR A 267 -4.08 2.24 -13.95
N LEU A 268 -3.61 3.44 -14.29
CA LEU A 268 -4.46 4.59 -14.58
C LEU A 268 -5.33 4.38 -15.82
N SER A 269 -4.78 3.73 -16.86
CA SER A 269 -5.49 3.43 -18.11
C SER A 269 -6.53 2.32 -17.97
N ALA A 270 -6.54 1.59 -16.85
CA ALA A 270 -7.62 0.66 -16.53
C ALA A 270 -8.93 1.40 -16.16
N ASN A 271 -8.87 2.72 -15.91
CA ASN A 271 -10.06 3.53 -15.70
C ASN A 271 -10.65 3.96 -17.06
N ASP A 272 -11.96 3.75 -17.25
CA ASP A 272 -12.66 4.02 -18.48
C ASP A 272 -12.59 5.48 -18.92
N GLY A 273 -12.43 5.68 -20.22
CA GLY A 273 -12.42 6.99 -20.88
C GLY A 273 -11.07 7.69 -20.89
N TYR A 274 -10.01 7.08 -20.33
CA TYR A 274 -8.65 7.64 -20.33
C TYR A 274 -7.61 6.61 -20.79
N THR A 275 -6.68 7.05 -21.63
CA THR A 275 -5.43 6.34 -21.92
C THR A 275 -4.27 7.20 -21.45
N PHE A 276 -3.41 6.68 -20.60
CA PHE A 276 -2.25 7.39 -20.09
C PHE A 276 -0.99 6.96 -20.85
N GLU A 277 -0.28 7.92 -21.42
CA GLU A 277 0.98 7.71 -22.12
C GLU A 277 2.12 8.31 -21.34
N ILE A 278 3.15 7.51 -21.04
CA ILE A 278 4.40 8.03 -20.49
C ILE A 278 5.26 8.58 -21.63
N VAL A 279 5.63 9.84 -21.52
CA VAL A 279 6.62 10.49 -22.38
C VAL A 279 7.91 10.60 -21.59
N GLU A 280 8.86 9.72 -21.87
CA GLU A 280 10.14 9.67 -21.16
C GLU A 280 11.17 10.62 -21.78
N ALA A 281 11.94 11.28 -20.93
CA ALA A 281 13.08 12.09 -21.33
C ALA A 281 14.24 11.93 -20.34
N ASP A 282 15.47 11.84 -20.86
CA ASP A 282 16.68 11.62 -20.06
C ASP A 282 17.19 12.92 -19.44
N SER A 283 17.18 13.02 -18.12
CA SER A 283 17.76 14.14 -17.38
C SER A 283 19.28 14.03 -17.18
N GLY A 284 19.82 12.82 -17.38
CA GLY A 284 21.23 12.51 -17.17
C GLY A 284 21.75 12.91 -15.78
N CYS A 285 20.86 13.07 -14.80
CA CYS A 285 21.19 13.53 -13.46
C CYS A 285 21.91 14.90 -13.44
N SER A 286 21.69 15.74 -14.44
CA SER A 286 22.38 17.04 -14.58
C SER A 286 21.42 18.19 -14.86
N GLY A 287 21.76 19.39 -14.39
CA GLY A 287 20.95 20.59 -14.65
C GLY A 287 20.80 20.91 -16.14
N ASP A 288 21.88 20.77 -16.92
CA ASP A 288 21.87 21.11 -18.35
C ASP A 288 20.94 20.17 -19.15
N LEU A 289 21.03 18.87 -18.90
CA LEU A 289 20.17 17.88 -19.56
C LEU A 289 18.74 17.94 -18.99
N GLY A 290 18.56 18.09 -17.68
CA GLY A 290 17.25 18.19 -17.04
C GLY A 290 16.39 19.33 -17.61
N GLY A 291 16.97 20.52 -17.79
CA GLY A 291 16.29 21.64 -18.45
C GLY A 291 15.93 21.36 -19.91
N THR A 292 16.82 20.69 -20.66
CA THR A 292 16.58 20.31 -22.06
C THR A 292 15.51 19.23 -22.18
N ALA A 293 15.55 18.22 -21.30
CA ALA A 293 14.57 17.16 -21.21
C ALA A 293 13.18 17.72 -20.86
N ALA A 294 13.11 18.64 -19.88
CA ALA A 294 11.87 19.32 -19.52
C ALA A 294 11.26 20.07 -20.72
N GLN A 295 12.07 20.77 -21.53
CA GLN A 295 11.55 21.43 -22.74
C GLN A 295 10.99 20.42 -23.75
N THR A 296 11.61 19.26 -23.89
CA THR A 296 11.12 18.20 -24.76
C THR A 296 9.74 17.68 -24.29
N LEU A 297 9.55 17.55 -22.97
CA LEU A 297 8.27 17.16 -22.37
C LEU A 297 7.19 18.22 -22.58
N VAL A 298 7.52 19.51 -22.37
CA VAL A 298 6.62 20.64 -22.68
C VAL A 298 6.15 20.59 -24.12
N ASP A 299 7.10 20.42 -25.08
CA ASP A 299 6.80 20.37 -26.52
C ASP A 299 5.96 19.14 -26.89
N SER A 300 6.00 18.08 -26.08
CA SER A 300 5.21 16.87 -26.27
C SER A 300 3.77 16.98 -25.74
N GLY A 301 3.45 18.09 -25.04
CA GLY A 301 2.11 18.38 -24.52
C GLY A 301 1.72 17.54 -23.32
N VAL A 302 2.66 17.27 -22.41
CA VAL A 302 2.39 16.59 -21.13
C VAL A 302 1.64 17.51 -20.16
N VAL A 303 0.79 16.94 -19.31
CA VAL A 303 -0.03 17.69 -18.34
C VAL A 303 0.67 17.87 -16.98
N GLY A 304 1.60 17.00 -16.65
CA GLY A 304 2.43 17.02 -15.44
C GLY A 304 3.66 16.17 -15.68
N VAL A 305 4.69 16.34 -14.84
CA VAL A 305 5.97 15.64 -14.97
C VAL A 305 6.34 14.93 -13.67
N ALA A 306 6.55 13.62 -13.71
CA ALA A 306 7.17 12.86 -12.64
C ALA A 306 8.70 12.89 -12.79
N GLY A 307 9.42 13.20 -11.71
CA GLY A 307 10.89 13.31 -11.71
C GLY A 307 11.38 14.76 -11.76
N ALA A 308 12.68 14.98 -11.92
CA ALA A 308 13.76 14.01 -12.06
C ALA A 308 14.11 13.37 -10.68
N ALA A 309 14.95 12.34 -10.69
CA ALA A 309 15.47 11.79 -9.43
C ALA A 309 16.52 12.73 -8.81
N CYS A 310 17.40 13.29 -9.61
CA CYS A 310 18.50 14.14 -9.13
C CYS A 310 18.06 15.59 -8.89
N SER A 311 18.37 16.15 -7.70
CA SER A 311 17.92 17.49 -7.29
C SER A 311 18.34 18.60 -8.25
N GLY A 312 19.58 18.57 -8.78
CA GLY A 312 20.05 19.57 -9.75
C GLY A 312 19.27 19.52 -11.07
N ALA A 313 18.93 18.33 -11.55
CA ALA A 313 18.10 18.14 -12.72
C ALA A 313 16.67 18.63 -12.49
N SER A 314 16.08 18.32 -11.33
CA SER A 314 14.76 18.81 -10.94
C SER A 314 14.68 20.33 -10.85
N MET A 315 15.69 20.98 -10.28
CA MET A 315 15.75 22.45 -10.21
C MET A 315 15.74 23.10 -11.59
N ALA A 316 16.56 22.56 -12.51
CA ALA A 316 16.62 23.08 -13.88
C ALA A 316 15.36 22.76 -14.69
N ALA A 317 14.79 21.57 -14.49
CA ALA A 317 13.53 21.18 -15.11
C ALA A 317 12.37 22.05 -14.63
N ASN A 318 12.28 22.34 -13.32
CA ASN A 318 11.22 23.17 -12.75
C ASN A 318 11.21 24.58 -13.35
N ALA A 319 12.37 25.17 -13.60
CA ALA A 319 12.46 26.50 -14.24
C ALA A 319 11.78 26.53 -15.63
N VAL A 320 11.78 25.41 -16.36
CA VAL A 320 11.11 25.27 -17.66
C VAL A 320 9.64 24.91 -17.49
N LEU A 321 9.35 23.94 -16.66
CA LEU A 321 7.99 23.39 -16.44
C LEU A 321 7.06 24.42 -15.81
N SER A 322 7.49 25.11 -14.76
CA SER A 322 6.69 26.14 -14.09
C SER A 322 6.38 27.32 -15.01
N ALA A 323 7.32 27.70 -15.88
CA ALA A 323 7.08 28.73 -16.91
C ALA A 323 6.03 28.30 -17.94
N ALA A 324 5.84 27.00 -18.14
CA ALA A 324 4.80 26.43 -19.00
C ALA A 324 3.50 26.13 -18.23
N GLY A 325 3.45 26.31 -16.91
CA GLY A 325 2.31 26.01 -16.05
C GLY A 325 2.11 24.49 -15.85
N ILE A 326 3.19 23.70 -15.96
CA ILE A 326 3.19 22.25 -15.81
C ILE A 326 3.81 21.91 -14.44
N PRO A 327 3.07 21.29 -13.51
CA PRO A 327 3.61 20.90 -12.23
C PRO A 327 4.58 19.72 -12.35
N GLN A 328 5.49 19.66 -11.39
CA GLN A 328 6.53 18.63 -11.28
C GLN A 328 6.40 17.89 -9.95
N VAL A 329 6.36 16.57 -10.00
CA VAL A 329 6.34 15.70 -8.81
C VAL A 329 7.59 14.83 -8.83
N SER A 330 8.59 15.16 -8.02
CA SER A 330 9.81 14.36 -7.95
C SER A 330 9.65 13.14 -7.07
N TYR A 331 10.19 12.00 -7.53
CA TYR A 331 10.18 10.74 -6.80
C TYR A 331 11.47 10.48 -6.00
N ALA A 332 12.52 11.32 -6.16
CA ALA A 332 13.79 11.08 -5.47
C ALA A 332 14.61 12.35 -5.19
N SER A 333 14.17 13.56 -5.59
CA SER A 333 14.92 14.80 -5.34
C SER A 333 14.73 15.28 -3.91
N THR A 334 15.78 15.19 -3.11
CA THR A 334 15.72 15.40 -1.66
C THR A 334 16.30 16.72 -1.19
N SER A 335 17.05 17.48 -2.03
CA SER A 335 17.71 18.73 -1.62
C SER A 335 16.80 19.70 -0.86
N PRO A 336 17.24 20.24 0.29
CA PRO A 336 16.46 21.22 1.07
C PRO A 336 16.15 22.51 0.30
N ALA A 337 16.93 22.85 -0.71
CA ALA A 337 16.70 24.05 -1.51
C ALA A 337 15.38 23.97 -2.31
N LEU A 338 14.91 22.76 -2.67
CA LEU A 338 13.64 22.54 -3.37
C LEU A 338 12.41 22.87 -2.51
N SER A 339 12.57 23.00 -1.19
CA SER A 339 11.49 23.42 -0.28
C SER A 339 11.13 24.92 -0.39
N ASP A 340 11.86 25.70 -1.19
CA ASP A 340 11.54 27.11 -1.47
C ASP A 340 10.52 27.20 -2.61
N ALA A 341 9.24 27.18 -2.30
CA ALA A 341 8.15 27.29 -3.27
C ALA A 341 8.15 28.62 -4.08
N THR A 342 8.91 29.63 -3.66
CA THR A 342 9.09 30.86 -4.45
C THR A 342 10.12 30.64 -5.56
N ALA A 343 11.18 29.91 -5.25
CA ALA A 343 12.23 29.58 -6.21
C ALA A 343 11.80 28.46 -7.16
N TYR A 344 11.00 27.51 -6.66
CA TYR A 344 10.54 26.33 -7.40
C TYR A 344 9.00 26.21 -7.32
N PRO A 345 8.25 27.04 -8.06
CA PRO A 345 6.79 26.98 -8.07
C PRO A 345 6.27 25.67 -8.63
N ASP A 346 5.13 25.19 -8.09
CA ASP A 346 4.46 23.96 -8.51
C ASP A 346 5.38 22.73 -8.53
N PHE A 347 6.38 22.74 -7.65
CA PHE A 347 7.27 21.60 -7.38
C PHE A 347 6.74 20.84 -6.17
N TYR A 348 6.55 19.54 -6.36
CA TYR A 348 6.12 18.57 -5.35
C TYR A 348 7.14 17.44 -5.28
N ARG A 349 7.19 16.73 -4.16
CA ARG A 349 7.97 15.50 -4.03
C ARG A 349 7.31 14.50 -3.11
N VAL A 350 7.43 13.24 -3.45
CA VAL A 350 6.92 12.12 -2.65
C VAL A 350 7.98 11.52 -1.71
N VAL A 351 9.13 12.17 -1.63
CA VAL A 351 10.25 11.83 -0.72
C VAL A 351 10.49 12.98 0.26
N PRO A 352 10.93 12.67 1.50
CA PRO A 352 11.22 13.71 2.47
C PRO A 352 12.46 14.54 2.09
N SER A 353 12.53 15.74 2.65
CA SER A 353 13.69 16.62 2.49
C SER A 353 14.94 16.10 3.22
N ASP A 354 16.11 16.30 2.65
CA ASP A 354 17.43 16.07 3.27
C ASP A 354 17.65 16.85 4.58
N ALA A 355 16.83 17.86 4.83
CA ALA A 355 16.81 18.52 6.13
C ALA A 355 16.48 17.53 7.27
N ILE A 356 15.72 16.46 6.96
CA ILE A 356 15.39 15.38 7.92
C ILE A 356 16.41 14.24 7.83
N GLN A 357 16.92 13.93 6.63
CA GLN A 357 17.89 12.84 6.45
C GLN A 357 19.21 13.11 7.15
N GLY A 358 19.64 14.37 7.18
CA GLY A 358 20.84 14.77 7.92
C GLY A 358 20.81 14.36 9.41
N ASP A 359 19.63 14.46 10.04
CA ASP A 359 19.41 14.03 11.42
C ASP A 359 19.54 12.50 11.55
N ALA A 360 18.89 11.76 10.65
CA ALA A 360 18.96 10.29 10.63
C ALA A 360 20.39 9.78 10.43
N MET A 361 21.14 10.39 9.52
CA MET A 361 22.54 10.06 9.29
C MET A 361 23.41 10.35 10.52
N ALA A 362 23.21 11.49 11.19
CA ALA A 362 23.99 11.85 12.37
C ALA A 362 23.72 10.88 13.54
N ASP A 363 22.47 10.47 13.74
CA ASP A 363 22.12 9.46 14.74
C ASP A 363 22.71 8.08 14.40
N MET A 364 22.67 7.64 13.14
CA MET A 364 23.29 6.40 12.68
C MET A 364 24.82 6.40 12.93
N VAL A 365 25.49 7.47 12.54
CA VAL A 365 26.94 7.62 12.73
C VAL A 365 27.28 7.66 14.22
N SER A 366 26.53 8.40 15.03
CA SER A 366 26.71 8.49 16.49
C SER A 366 26.52 7.14 17.19
N ALA A 367 25.51 6.35 16.76
CA ALA A 367 25.23 5.03 17.34
C ALA A 367 26.37 4.04 17.13
N SER A 368 27.19 4.24 16.08
CA SER A 368 28.39 3.41 15.81
C SER A 368 29.55 3.70 16.75
N GLY A 369 29.45 4.76 17.56
CA GLY A 369 30.48 5.17 18.53
C GLY A 369 31.65 5.93 17.91
N VAL A 370 31.56 6.37 16.66
CA VAL A 370 32.55 7.25 16.03
C VAL A 370 32.35 8.69 16.49
N THR A 371 33.41 9.47 16.51
CA THR A 371 33.39 10.82 17.09
C THR A 371 34.01 11.89 16.20
N SER A 372 34.71 11.51 15.15
CA SER A 372 35.46 12.41 14.28
C SER A 372 35.41 11.95 12.83
N PRO A 373 34.19 11.97 12.20
CA PRO A 373 34.02 11.54 10.83
C PRO A 373 34.60 12.52 9.81
N ALA A 374 35.12 11.99 8.70
CA ALA A 374 35.28 12.76 7.48
C ALA A 374 33.94 12.83 6.77
N LEU A 375 33.57 14.00 6.23
CA LEU A 375 32.42 14.19 5.34
C LEU A 375 32.92 14.42 3.92
N VAL A 376 32.65 13.46 3.03
CA VAL A 376 33.01 13.52 1.61
C VAL A 376 31.74 13.64 0.81
N HIS A 377 31.58 14.70 0.02
CA HIS A 377 30.31 14.99 -0.64
C HIS A 377 30.47 15.58 -2.02
N MET A 378 29.51 15.34 -2.88
CA MET A 378 29.38 16.04 -4.16
C MET A 378 29.10 17.55 -3.93
N THR A 379 29.58 18.39 -4.83
CA THR A 379 29.36 19.84 -4.75
C THR A 379 28.07 20.28 -5.46
N ASN A 380 27.29 19.36 -6.01
CA ASN A 380 25.98 19.65 -6.59
C ASN A 380 24.89 19.98 -5.53
N ALA A 381 23.67 20.26 -5.98
CA ALA A 381 22.57 20.66 -5.10
C ALA A 381 22.17 19.60 -4.08
N TYR A 382 22.21 18.30 -4.44
CA TYR A 382 21.97 17.18 -3.53
C TYR A 382 23.11 17.07 -2.52
N GLY A 383 24.34 16.87 -3.01
CA GLY A 383 25.49 16.60 -2.17
C GLY A 383 25.80 17.72 -1.17
N SER A 384 25.72 18.97 -1.59
CA SER A 384 25.94 20.13 -0.70
C SER A 384 24.81 20.28 0.31
N GLY A 385 23.55 20.13 -0.12
CA GLY A 385 22.37 20.28 0.74
C GLY A 385 22.35 19.29 1.89
N LEU A 386 22.53 18.01 1.59
CA LEU A 386 22.55 16.94 2.60
C LEU A 386 23.81 17.01 3.49
N ALA A 387 24.97 17.34 2.91
CA ALA A 387 26.20 17.51 3.68
C ALA A 387 26.09 18.65 4.70
N ASP A 388 25.46 19.76 4.34
CA ASP A 388 25.22 20.89 5.26
C ASP A 388 24.19 20.51 6.35
N SER A 389 23.16 19.74 6.01
CA SER A 389 22.17 19.22 6.97
C SER A 389 22.83 18.28 7.98
N PHE A 390 23.61 17.30 7.50
CA PHE A 390 24.36 16.40 8.39
C PHE A 390 25.32 17.15 9.30
N GLU A 391 26.16 18.06 8.78
CA GLU A 391 27.10 18.83 9.55
C GLU A 391 26.41 19.70 10.62
N SER A 392 25.30 20.32 10.25
CA SER A 392 24.49 21.14 11.18
C SER A 392 24.02 20.32 12.38
N TYR A 393 23.45 19.14 12.11
CA TYR A 393 22.93 18.26 13.17
C TYR A 393 24.06 17.64 13.97
N TRP A 394 25.12 17.13 13.32
CA TRP A 394 26.30 16.58 13.96
C TRP A 394 26.93 17.60 14.95
N THR A 395 26.99 18.87 14.53
CA THR A 395 27.49 19.96 15.37
C THR A 395 26.53 20.30 16.51
N ALA A 396 25.23 20.27 16.27
CA ALA A 396 24.22 20.49 17.32
C ALA A 396 24.26 19.41 18.41
N MET A 397 24.68 18.19 18.09
CA MET A 397 24.96 17.12 19.05
C MET A 397 26.23 17.37 19.89
N GLY A 398 26.99 18.41 19.62
CA GLY A 398 28.25 18.77 20.29
C GLY A 398 29.49 18.11 19.69
N ASN A 399 29.39 17.53 18.51
CA ASN A 399 30.46 16.86 17.80
C ASN A 399 31.12 17.79 16.76
N ALA A 400 32.23 17.36 16.15
CA ALA A 400 32.90 18.08 15.08
C ALA A 400 33.33 17.09 13.97
N LEU A 401 33.34 17.60 12.74
CA LEU A 401 33.94 16.86 11.63
C LEU A 401 35.45 16.81 11.75
N CYS A 402 36.07 15.71 11.37
CA CYS A 402 37.49 15.59 11.17
C CYS A 402 37.94 16.46 9.96
N THR A 403 37.23 16.29 8.85
CA THR A 403 37.41 17.10 7.64
C THR A 403 36.11 17.11 6.83
N LYS A 404 35.92 18.14 5.98
CA LYS A 404 34.84 18.20 4.98
C LYS A 404 35.47 18.40 3.61
N LEU A 405 35.17 17.49 2.67
CA LEU A 405 35.77 17.44 1.36
C LEU A 405 34.69 17.40 0.29
N GLY A 406 34.56 18.47 -0.50
CA GLY A 406 33.71 18.51 -1.67
C GLY A 406 34.44 18.02 -2.91
N TYR A 407 33.73 17.34 -3.82
CA TYR A 407 34.23 16.95 -5.13
C TYR A 407 33.18 17.23 -6.22
N GLU A 408 33.68 17.47 -7.44
CA GLU A 408 32.84 17.75 -8.60
C GLU A 408 32.31 16.44 -9.24
N GLU A 409 31.11 16.48 -9.84
CA GLU A 409 30.47 15.31 -10.52
C GLU A 409 31.34 14.69 -11.61
N THR A 410 32.29 15.43 -12.17
CA THR A 410 33.21 14.92 -13.21
C THR A 410 34.44 14.24 -12.64
N THR A 411 34.54 14.08 -11.31
CA THR A 411 35.67 13.46 -10.65
C THR A 411 35.69 11.96 -10.91
N THR A 412 36.79 11.44 -11.43
CA THR A 412 36.98 10.00 -11.72
C THR A 412 38.15 9.37 -10.95
N ASP A 413 38.88 10.16 -10.15
CA ASP A 413 39.98 9.69 -9.29
C ASP A 413 39.82 10.30 -7.90
N PHE A 414 39.51 9.44 -6.95
CA PHE A 414 39.30 9.82 -5.54
C PHE A 414 40.54 9.59 -4.65
N SER A 415 41.67 9.21 -5.21
CA SER A 415 42.90 8.91 -4.44
C SER A 415 43.34 10.07 -3.55
N ALA A 416 43.22 11.33 -4.05
CA ALA A 416 43.61 12.50 -3.29
C ALA A 416 42.62 12.77 -2.11
N ALA A 417 41.33 12.58 -2.32
CA ALA A 417 40.32 12.74 -1.27
C ALA A 417 40.48 11.69 -0.19
N VAL A 418 40.66 10.42 -0.56
CA VAL A 418 40.90 9.31 0.38
C VAL A 418 42.21 9.53 1.15
N GLN A 419 43.28 9.99 0.49
CA GLN A 419 44.53 10.31 1.15
C GLN A 419 44.37 11.42 2.17
N ALA A 420 43.58 12.47 1.86
CA ALA A 420 43.28 13.56 2.79
C ALA A 420 42.52 13.08 4.04
N VAL A 421 41.58 12.15 3.90
CA VAL A 421 40.88 11.51 5.02
C VAL A 421 41.85 10.73 5.90
N MET A 422 42.76 9.96 5.30
CA MET A 422 43.78 9.17 6.03
C MET A 422 44.77 10.08 6.75
N ASP A 423 45.27 11.15 6.09
CA ASP A 423 46.24 12.07 6.66
C ASP A 423 45.64 12.90 7.82
N ALA A 424 44.35 13.20 7.77
CA ALA A 424 43.64 13.87 8.85
C ALA A 424 43.42 12.95 10.09
N GLY A 425 43.56 11.65 9.92
CA GLY A 425 43.36 10.66 10.98
C GLY A 425 41.91 10.54 11.43
N CYS A 426 40.98 10.65 10.51
CA CYS A 426 39.53 10.49 10.76
C CYS A 426 39.20 9.09 11.22
N ASP A 427 38.23 8.95 12.13
CA ASP A 427 37.81 7.64 12.67
C ASP A 427 36.74 6.96 11.80
N SER A 428 36.17 7.66 10.88
CA SER A 428 35.15 7.16 9.94
C SER A 428 35.03 8.08 8.72
N ALA A 429 34.27 7.63 7.70
CA ALA A 429 33.90 8.41 6.52
C ALA A 429 32.38 8.42 6.35
N VAL A 430 31.82 9.58 6.09
CA VAL A 430 30.41 9.81 5.71
C VAL A 430 30.41 10.28 4.28
N LEU A 431 29.69 9.57 3.41
CA LEU A 431 29.64 9.82 1.98
C LEU A 431 28.25 10.36 1.59
N VAL A 432 28.22 11.51 0.94
CA VAL A 432 27.04 12.03 0.25
C VAL A 432 27.37 12.05 -1.25
N SER A 433 27.07 10.94 -1.89
CA SER A 433 27.51 10.61 -3.25
C SER A 433 26.40 9.91 -3.99
N TYR A 434 26.46 9.89 -5.32
CA TYR A 434 25.66 8.95 -6.11
C TYR A 434 26.34 7.60 -6.22
N SER A 435 25.59 6.59 -6.67
CA SER A 435 25.99 5.18 -6.64
C SER A 435 27.37 4.92 -7.29
N ALA A 436 27.59 5.40 -8.49
CA ALA A 436 28.85 5.17 -9.20
C ALA A 436 30.05 5.81 -8.50
N ASP A 437 29.91 7.05 -8.01
CA ASP A 437 30.98 7.78 -7.30
C ASP A 437 31.23 7.14 -5.93
N GLY A 438 30.15 6.77 -5.22
CA GLY A 438 30.23 6.10 -3.93
C GLY A 438 31.02 4.79 -4.02
N ALA A 439 30.74 3.98 -5.06
CA ALA A 439 31.46 2.75 -5.33
C ALA A 439 32.95 3.02 -5.57
N MET A 440 33.30 4.01 -6.42
CA MET A 440 34.69 4.38 -6.68
C MET A 440 35.41 4.87 -5.41
N ILE A 441 34.76 5.66 -4.56
CA ILE A 441 35.35 6.15 -3.30
C ILE A 441 35.63 4.95 -2.37
N ILE A 442 34.65 4.08 -2.17
CA ILE A 442 34.76 2.91 -1.28
C ILE A 442 35.81 1.92 -1.77
N GLU A 443 35.87 1.63 -3.07
CA GLU A 443 36.90 0.80 -3.66
C GLU A 443 38.30 1.43 -3.55
N THR A 444 38.41 2.77 -3.74
CA THR A 444 39.68 3.51 -3.55
C THR A 444 40.12 3.41 -2.08
N MET A 445 39.20 3.56 -1.11
CA MET A 445 39.51 3.37 0.31
C MET A 445 40.06 1.96 0.58
N ALA A 446 39.39 0.94 0.04
CA ALA A 446 39.82 -0.44 0.19
C ALA A 446 41.23 -0.70 -0.43
N VAL A 447 41.50 -0.18 -1.62
CA VAL A 447 42.82 -0.31 -2.30
C VAL A 447 43.93 0.42 -1.56
N MET A 448 43.63 1.59 -1.00
CA MET A 448 44.61 2.39 -0.24
C MET A 448 44.77 1.91 1.21
N GLY A 449 43.95 0.97 1.67
CA GLY A 449 44.01 0.38 2.99
C GLY A 449 43.38 1.27 4.09
N ALA A 450 42.48 2.15 3.74
CA ALA A 450 41.66 2.91 4.69
C ALA A 450 40.58 1.98 5.26
N THR A 451 40.82 1.39 6.43
CA THR A 451 39.93 0.42 7.09
C THR A 451 39.09 1.09 8.20
N ILE A 452 38.45 2.19 7.89
CA ILE A 452 37.57 2.93 8.79
C ILE A 452 36.09 2.65 8.47
N PRO A 453 35.19 2.68 9.46
CA PRO A 453 33.74 2.61 9.22
C PRO A 453 33.31 3.63 8.16
N THR A 454 32.47 3.18 7.23
CA THR A 454 31.96 4.03 6.16
C THR A 454 30.44 4.06 6.22
N PHE A 455 29.90 5.26 6.13
CA PHE A 455 28.48 5.54 6.17
C PHE A 455 28.08 6.30 4.91
N GLY A 456 26.83 6.17 4.51
CA GLY A 456 26.35 6.88 3.33
C GLY A 456 24.89 7.28 3.43
N ALA A 457 24.46 8.01 2.43
CA ALA A 457 23.10 8.46 2.24
C ALA A 457 22.35 7.61 1.21
N ASP A 458 21.13 8.00 0.91
CA ASP A 458 20.23 7.39 -0.06
C ASP A 458 20.83 7.23 -1.47
N GLY A 459 21.62 8.20 -1.92
CA GLY A 459 22.25 8.18 -3.25
C GLY A 459 23.20 7.00 -3.53
N ILE A 460 23.64 6.30 -2.48
CA ILE A 460 24.44 5.05 -2.60
C ILE A 460 23.73 3.83 -2.00
N ALA A 461 22.45 3.96 -1.66
CA ALA A 461 21.65 2.90 -1.06
C ALA A 461 21.09 1.92 -2.10
N GLY A 462 20.55 0.79 -1.62
CA GLY A 462 19.89 -0.22 -2.45
C GLY A 462 20.81 -1.30 -3.00
N GLU A 463 20.21 -2.45 -3.29
CA GLU A 463 20.96 -3.62 -3.79
C GLU A 463 21.54 -3.36 -5.20
N SER A 464 20.82 -2.61 -6.04
CA SER A 464 21.28 -2.24 -7.38
C SER A 464 22.57 -1.42 -7.39
N ALA A 465 22.87 -0.68 -6.31
CA ALA A 465 24.14 0.05 -6.20
C ALA A 465 25.37 -0.85 -6.27
N LEU A 466 25.23 -2.14 -5.91
CA LEU A 466 26.32 -3.12 -6.03
C LEU A 466 26.75 -3.36 -7.47
N ASN A 467 25.92 -3.04 -8.46
CA ASN A 467 26.27 -3.16 -9.89
C ASN A 467 27.35 -2.16 -10.34
N ASP A 468 27.56 -1.07 -9.61
CA ASP A 468 28.61 -0.10 -9.89
C ASP A 468 29.98 -0.49 -9.34
N TYR A 469 30.04 -1.52 -8.49
CA TYR A 469 31.29 -2.01 -7.92
C TYR A 469 32.01 -3.00 -8.87
N THR A 470 33.31 -2.85 -9.00
CA THR A 470 34.20 -3.87 -9.61
C THR A 470 34.56 -4.94 -8.60
N ASN A 471 34.52 -4.62 -7.32
CA ASN A 471 34.77 -5.52 -6.18
C ASN A 471 33.77 -5.24 -5.06
N THR A 472 32.63 -5.91 -5.09
CA THR A 472 31.54 -5.74 -4.12
C THR A 472 31.95 -6.02 -2.66
N ALA A 473 33.01 -6.81 -2.44
CA ALA A 473 33.54 -7.03 -1.09
C ALA A 473 34.04 -5.73 -0.42
N ALA A 474 34.32 -4.68 -1.19
CA ALA A 474 34.68 -3.37 -0.64
C ALA A 474 33.52 -2.69 0.10
N ALA A 475 32.29 -2.96 -0.31
CA ALA A 475 31.08 -2.41 0.33
C ALA A 475 30.75 -3.07 1.69
N ASN A 476 31.43 -4.16 2.04
CA ASN A 476 31.09 -4.90 3.27
C ASN A 476 31.16 -4.05 4.53
N GLY A 477 30.04 -3.93 5.24
CA GLY A 477 29.92 -3.16 6.47
C GLY A 477 29.59 -1.67 6.25
N VAL A 478 29.43 -1.21 5.01
CA VAL A 478 28.97 0.15 4.73
C VAL A 478 27.49 0.26 5.14
N GLN A 479 27.19 1.25 5.97
CA GLN A 479 25.83 1.54 6.41
C GLN A 479 25.28 2.77 5.69
N VAL A 480 24.01 2.73 5.31
CA VAL A 480 23.35 3.81 4.57
C VAL A 480 21.96 4.08 5.12
N THR A 481 21.52 5.32 4.97
CA THR A 481 20.13 5.71 5.23
C THR A 481 19.40 5.91 3.92
N TYR A 482 18.12 5.48 3.84
CA TYR A 482 17.26 5.88 2.74
C TYR A 482 15.79 6.02 3.21
N PRO A 483 14.96 6.84 2.53
CA PRO A 483 13.59 7.08 2.97
C PRO A 483 12.78 5.79 3.07
N ARG A 484 12.02 5.68 4.16
CA ARG A 484 11.21 4.51 4.44
C ARG A 484 9.83 4.63 3.78
N ALA A 485 9.41 3.60 3.04
CA ALA A 485 8.03 3.44 2.61
C ALA A 485 7.16 3.02 3.81
N ALA A 486 6.18 3.84 4.19
CA ALA A 486 5.32 3.57 5.36
C ALA A 486 4.44 2.32 5.18
N SER A 487 3.97 2.07 3.96
CA SER A 487 3.20 0.88 3.61
C SER A 487 4.06 -0.37 3.42
N GLY A 488 5.39 -0.19 3.29
CA GLY A 488 6.33 -1.27 2.95
C GLY A 488 6.06 -1.92 1.60
N GLY A 489 5.38 -1.21 0.68
CA GLY A 489 5.01 -1.76 -0.64
C GLY A 489 4.04 -2.95 -0.54
N SER A 490 3.11 -2.92 0.41
CA SER A 490 2.15 -4.01 0.64
C SER A 490 0.96 -4.01 -0.33
N GLY A 491 0.82 -3.00 -1.17
CA GLY A 491 -0.20 -2.91 -2.20
C GLY A 491 0.08 -3.82 -3.40
N SER A 492 -0.73 -3.68 -4.44
CA SER A 492 -0.64 -4.54 -5.63
C SER A 492 0.65 -4.31 -6.42
N PHE A 493 1.04 -3.05 -6.61
CA PHE A 493 2.28 -2.71 -7.30
C PHE A 493 3.50 -3.12 -6.46
N GLY A 494 3.53 -2.80 -5.16
CA GLY A 494 4.64 -3.18 -4.29
C GLY A 494 4.86 -4.69 -4.23
N THR A 495 3.78 -5.48 -4.21
CA THR A 495 3.87 -6.95 -4.28
C THR A 495 4.44 -7.43 -5.62
N MET A 496 4.01 -6.84 -6.73
CA MET A 496 4.51 -7.15 -8.07
C MET A 496 5.99 -6.75 -8.20
N CYS A 497 6.33 -5.54 -7.75
CA CYS A 497 7.70 -5.00 -7.77
C CYS A 497 8.67 -5.87 -6.96
N ALA A 498 8.30 -6.27 -5.75
CA ALA A 498 9.13 -7.13 -4.91
C ALA A 498 9.38 -8.52 -5.51
N ALA A 499 8.51 -9.00 -6.40
CA ALA A 499 8.67 -10.25 -7.12
C ALA A 499 9.52 -10.11 -8.41
N ASP A 500 9.69 -8.90 -8.91
CA ASP A 500 10.49 -8.59 -10.10
C ASP A 500 11.92 -8.25 -9.73
N THR A 501 12.91 -8.80 -10.44
CA THR A 501 14.32 -8.63 -10.09
C THR A 501 14.86 -7.23 -10.39
N VAL A 502 14.29 -6.53 -11.36
CA VAL A 502 14.69 -5.15 -11.71
C VAL A 502 14.04 -4.16 -10.75
N CYS A 503 12.72 -4.23 -10.63
CA CYS A 503 11.94 -3.34 -9.76
C CYS A 503 12.31 -3.52 -8.28
N GLY A 504 12.36 -4.75 -7.79
CA GLY A 504 12.58 -5.06 -6.38
C GLY A 504 14.00 -4.77 -5.86
N SER A 505 14.99 -4.63 -6.76
CA SER A 505 16.35 -4.25 -6.39
C SER A 505 16.61 -2.74 -6.43
N GLY A 506 15.71 -1.96 -7.05
CA GLY A 506 15.81 -0.51 -7.16
C GLY A 506 15.44 0.22 -5.87
N ILE A 507 15.89 1.46 -5.76
CA ILE A 507 15.43 2.42 -4.75
C ILE A 507 14.41 3.37 -5.40
N TYR A 508 13.53 3.97 -4.62
CA TYR A 508 12.53 4.96 -5.10
C TYR A 508 11.57 4.46 -6.19
N THR A 509 11.47 3.14 -6.41
CA THR A 509 10.55 2.57 -7.40
C THR A 509 9.09 2.71 -7.02
N LEU A 510 8.77 2.60 -5.73
CA LEU A 510 7.41 2.84 -5.20
C LEU A 510 7.05 4.32 -5.31
N GLU A 511 7.99 5.19 -5.00
CA GLU A 511 7.84 6.64 -5.11
C GLU A 511 7.68 7.08 -6.57
N ALA A 512 8.38 6.44 -7.52
CA ALA A 512 8.22 6.72 -8.95
C ALA A 512 6.82 6.32 -9.45
N TYR A 513 6.31 5.18 -8.99
CA TYR A 513 4.93 4.77 -9.24
C TYR A 513 3.93 5.79 -8.67
N ASP A 514 4.07 6.16 -7.39
CA ASP A 514 3.15 7.08 -6.72
C ASP A 514 3.16 8.48 -7.36
N ALA A 515 4.32 8.99 -7.76
CA ALA A 515 4.42 10.29 -8.43
C ALA A 515 3.61 10.32 -9.74
N VAL A 516 3.67 9.25 -10.54
CA VAL A 516 2.89 9.13 -11.77
C VAL A 516 1.40 8.94 -11.47
N MET A 517 1.05 8.12 -10.47
CA MET A 517 -0.33 7.90 -10.04
C MET A 517 -0.99 9.20 -9.57
N MET A 518 -0.30 10.00 -8.76
CA MET A 518 -0.82 11.28 -8.25
C MET A 518 -1.08 12.28 -9.39
N ILE A 519 -0.14 12.37 -10.35
CA ILE A 519 -0.33 13.20 -11.55
C ILE A 519 -1.53 12.70 -12.37
N GLY A 520 -1.67 11.39 -12.55
CA GLY A 520 -2.78 10.79 -13.28
C GLY A 520 -4.13 11.07 -12.63
N HIS A 521 -4.23 10.86 -11.32
CA HIS A 521 -5.45 11.17 -10.56
C HIS A 521 -5.81 12.67 -10.63
N ALA A 522 -4.82 13.56 -10.52
CA ALA A 522 -5.06 14.99 -10.68
C ALA A 522 -5.54 15.33 -12.11
N ALA A 523 -4.98 14.66 -13.12
CA ALA A 523 -5.36 14.88 -14.51
C ALA A 523 -6.79 14.42 -14.82
N MET A 524 -7.27 13.35 -14.20
CA MET A 524 -8.65 12.87 -14.37
C MET A 524 -9.69 13.82 -13.78
N MET A 525 -9.35 14.66 -12.79
CA MET A 525 -10.33 15.57 -12.16
C MET A 525 -10.86 16.63 -13.11
N GLU A 526 -10.05 17.13 -14.06
CA GLU A 526 -10.46 18.17 -15.02
C GLU A 526 -9.71 18.03 -16.35
N ASP A 527 -9.57 16.81 -16.85
CA ASP A 527 -8.95 16.50 -18.15
C ASP A 527 -7.54 17.12 -18.34
N GLY A 528 -6.76 17.19 -17.27
CA GLY A 528 -5.42 17.78 -17.26
C GLY A 528 -5.37 19.31 -17.13
N ALA A 529 -6.51 19.96 -16.86
CA ALA A 529 -6.53 21.38 -16.50
C ALA A 529 -6.27 21.59 -15.01
N ASN A 530 -5.84 22.80 -14.61
CA ASN A 530 -5.64 23.22 -13.20
C ASN A 530 -4.81 22.22 -12.35
N MET A 531 -3.84 21.58 -12.97
CA MET A 531 -3.09 20.44 -12.42
C MET A 531 -2.49 20.70 -11.03
N ALA A 532 -1.89 21.87 -10.77
CA ALA A 532 -1.30 22.17 -9.46
C ALA A 532 -2.36 22.15 -8.34
N MET A 533 -3.52 22.77 -8.58
CA MET A 533 -4.64 22.75 -7.64
C MET A 533 -5.14 21.31 -7.38
N HIS A 534 -5.25 20.50 -8.42
CA HIS A 534 -5.70 19.11 -8.27
C HIS A 534 -4.64 18.23 -7.59
N LEU A 535 -3.35 18.50 -7.80
CA LEU A 535 -2.28 17.82 -7.05
C LEU A 535 -2.33 18.13 -5.56
N ASP A 536 -2.63 19.37 -5.16
CA ASP A 536 -2.85 19.73 -3.75
C ASP A 536 -4.03 18.93 -3.14
N MET A 537 -5.09 18.70 -3.92
CA MET A 537 -6.25 17.92 -3.47
C MET A 537 -5.91 16.42 -3.38
N VAL A 538 -5.30 15.85 -4.42
CA VAL A 538 -4.87 14.45 -4.46
C VAL A 538 -3.83 14.17 -3.38
N GLY A 539 -2.91 15.09 -3.17
CA GLY A 539 -1.83 14.97 -2.19
C GLY A 539 -2.26 15.19 -0.73
N THR A 540 -3.53 15.01 -0.38
CA THR A 540 -4.02 15.06 1.00
C THR A 540 -4.38 13.64 1.46
N ASP A 541 -3.61 13.09 2.40
CA ASP A 541 -3.75 11.72 2.92
C ASP A 541 -3.81 10.65 1.80
N TYR A 542 -3.05 10.87 0.72
CA TYR A 542 -2.99 9.93 -0.40
C TYR A 542 -2.38 8.59 0.04
N ALA A 543 -3.11 7.51 -0.17
CA ALA A 543 -2.67 6.15 0.15
C ALA A 543 -1.83 5.58 -1.00
N GLY A 544 -0.53 5.91 -1.01
CA GLY A 544 0.41 5.43 -2.01
C GLY A 544 1.05 4.09 -1.67
N GLU A 545 1.74 3.49 -2.64
CA GLU A 545 2.57 2.29 -2.43
C GLU A 545 3.81 2.58 -1.58
N SER A 546 4.36 3.80 -1.66
CA SER A 546 5.46 4.26 -0.79
C SER A 546 5.00 4.70 0.60
N GLY A 547 3.71 4.80 0.84
CA GLY A 547 3.10 5.18 2.11
C GLY A 547 1.99 6.21 1.97
N THR A 548 1.48 6.68 3.12
CA THR A 548 0.52 7.78 3.13
C THR A 548 1.25 9.10 2.90
N LEU A 549 0.90 9.79 1.83
CA LEU A 549 1.52 11.04 1.40
C LEU A 549 0.58 12.22 1.66
N THR A 550 1.10 13.26 2.31
CA THR A 550 0.38 14.54 2.46
C THR A 550 1.32 15.66 2.12
N PHE A 551 1.01 16.40 1.05
CA PHE A 551 1.77 17.57 0.67
C PHE A 551 1.58 18.71 1.66
N LEU A 552 2.67 19.32 2.04
CA LEU A 552 2.71 20.58 2.78
C LEU A 552 2.54 21.77 1.81
N ASP A 553 2.29 22.96 2.35
CA ASP A 553 2.11 24.21 1.56
C ASP A 553 3.25 24.51 0.57
N ASN A 554 4.40 23.90 0.73
CA ASN A 554 5.59 24.05 -0.12
C ASN A 554 5.85 22.84 -1.04
N GLY A 555 4.91 21.88 -1.14
CA GLY A 555 5.05 20.67 -1.95
C GLY A 555 5.91 19.55 -1.36
N ASP A 556 6.47 19.72 -0.16
CA ASP A 556 7.18 18.66 0.58
C ASP A 556 6.24 17.65 1.22
N VAL A 557 6.75 16.45 1.52
CA VAL A 557 6.09 15.48 2.41
C VAL A 557 6.89 15.30 3.70
N GLY A 558 6.19 14.93 4.79
CA GLY A 558 6.82 14.73 6.10
C GLY A 558 7.71 13.49 6.19
N GLY A 559 7.46 12.49 5.36
CA GLY A 559 8.14 11.19 5.39
C GLY A 559 7.80 10.33 6.61
N SER A 560 8.06 9.03 6.50
CA SER A 560 7.80 8.01 7.56
C SER A 560 9.04 7.67 8.37
N GLY A 561 10.16 8.34 8.12
CA GLY A 561 11.48 8.05 8.69
C GLY A 561 12.43 7.49 7.64
N TYR A 562 13.52 6.89 8.13
CA TYR A 562 14.57 6.33 7.30
C TYR A 562 14.87 4.90 7.71
N ASP A 563 14.98 4.01 6.75
CA ASP A 563 15.59 2.71 6.99
C ASP A 563 17.11 2.89 7.05
N VAL A 564 17.76 2.18 7.97
CA VAL A 564 19.21 2.09 8.06
C VAL A 564 19.61 0.69 7.64
N CYS A 565 20.33 0.62 6.55
CA CYS A 565 20.66 -0.60 5.87
C CYS A 565 22.17 -0.83 5.82
N THR A 566 22.60 -2.09 5.72
CA THR A 566 24.02 -2.46 5.68
C THR A 566 24.29 -3.33 4.45
N PHE A 567 25.32 -2.98 3.69
CA PHE A 567 25.89 -3.88 2.69
C PHE A 567 26.75 -4.95 3.35
N ASN A 568 26.54 -6.18 2.98
CA ASN A 568 27.25 -7.32 3.53
C ASN A 568 27.82 -8.20 2.42
N HIS A 569 29.02 -8.69 2.64
CA HIS A 569 29.70 -9.65 1.74
C HIS A 569 30.06 -10.91 2.50
N VAL A 570 29.48 -12.04 2.11
CA VAL A 570 29.83 -13.35 2.65
C VAL A 570 30.45 -14.19 1.53
N PRO A 571 31.75 -14.53 1.59
CA PRO A 571 32.47 -15.18 0.46
C PRO A 571 31.81 -16.46 -0.07
N THR A 572 31.00 -17.15 0.74
CA THR A 572 30.33 -18.40 0.36
C THR A 572 28.90 -18.21 -0.11
N TYR A 573 28.26 -17.04 0.18
CA TYR A 573 26.85 -16.78 -0.12
C TYR A 573 26.65 -15.57 -1.04
N GLY A 574 27.70 -14.77 -1.27
CA GLY A 574 27.63 -13.56 -2.08
C GLY A 574 27.33 -12.31 -1.29
N ASP A 575 26.84 -11.31 -2.00
CA ASP A 575 26.48 -10.00 -1.48
C ASP A 575 25.03 -9.97 -1.09
N TYR A 576 24.68 -9.20 -0.06
CA TYR A 576 23.31 -8.93 0.33
C TYR A 576 23.23 -7.59 1.06
N TYR A 577 22.03 -7.00 0.98
CA TYR A 577 21.69 -5.71 1.54
C TYR A 577 20.53 -5.89 2.51
N ASN A 578 20.69 -5.47 3.77
CA ASN A 578 19.63 -5.63 4.78
C ASN A 578 19.40 -4.36 5.58
N CYS A 579 18.13 -4.10 5.89
CA CYS A 579 17.67 -2.93 6.62
C CYS A 579 17.09 -3.38 7.97
N ASP A 580 17.93 -3.53 8.97
CA ASP A 580 17.58 -4.04 10.30
C ASP A 580 17.39 -2.96 11.36
N MET A 581 17.56 -1.70 11.00
CA MET A 581 17.33 -0.54 11.85
C MET A 581 16.42 0.47 11.15
N VAL A 582 15.69 1.24 11.94
CA VAL A 582 14.78 2.32 11.49
C VAL A 582 15.08 3.56 12.30
N TRP A 583 15.07 4.70 11.63
CA TRP A 583 15.10 6.00 12.29
C TRP A 583 13.79 6.76 12.06
N THR A 584 13.26 7.38 13.11
CA THR A 584 12.11 8.29 13.02
C THR A 584 12.40 9.57 13.81
N ALA A 585 11.83 10.69 13.38
CA ALA A 585 12.04 11.99 14.03
C ALA A 585 11.61 12.03 15.53
N THR A 586 10.71 11.14 15.94
CA THR A 586 10.20 11.07 17.32
C THR A 586 10.81 9.95 18.15
N GLY A 587 11.22 8.85 17.51
CA GLY A 587 11.76 7.65 18.17
C GLY A 587 13.28 7.58 18.14
N GLY A 588 13.93 8.32 17.24
CA GLY A 588 15.37 8.15 16.96
C GLY A 588 15.65 6.84 16.24
N LEU A 589 16.83 6.27 16.45
CA LEU A 589 17.28 5.02 15.84
C LEU A 589 16.83 3.80 16.67
N GLU A 590 16.05 2.93 16.07
CA GLU A 590 15.51 1.71 16.71
C GLU A 590 15.73 0.49 15.80
N ALA A 591 15.69 -0.71 16.39
CA ALA A 591 15.69 -1.93 15.59
C ALA A 591 14.40 -2.06 14.80
N ALA A 592 14.50 -2.39 13.51
CA ALA A 592 13.33 -2.63 12.66
C ALA A 592 12.52 -3.82 13.17
N THR A 593 11.19 -3.70 13.13
CA THR A 593 10.31 -4.81 13.48
C THR A 593 10.25 -5.78 12.32
N PHE A 594 10.69 -7.02 12.53
CA PHE A 594 10.59 -8.06 11.51
C PHE A 594 9.12 -8.48 11.32
N MET A 595 8.62 -8.33 10.10
CA MET A 595 7.22 -8.64 9.75
C MET A 595 7.06 -9.99 9.03
N GLY A 596 8.16 -10.73 8.81
CA GLY A 596 8.17 -11.98 8.04
C GLY A 596 7.89 -13.25 8.87
N ALA A 597 8.02 -14.39 8.22
CA ALA A 597 7.80 -15.69 8.83
C ALA A 597 9.02 -16.15 9.67
N THR A 598 8.79 -16.64 10.87
CA THR A 598 9.83 -17.29 11.69
C THR A 598 9.82 -18.80 11.46
N VAL A 599 10.94 -19.33 10.99
CA VAL A 599 11.18 -20.76 10.72
C VAL A 599 12.04 -21.34 11.84
N LYS A 600 11.55 -22.39 12.50
CA LYS A 600 12.27 -23.04 13.59
C LYS A 600 13.16 -24.16 13.09
N ILE A 601 14.46 -24.12 13.47
CA ILE A 601 15.45 -25.16 13.23
C ILE A 601 15.82 -25.82 14.54
N GLY A 602 15.70 -27.13 14.63
CA GLY A 602 16.13 -27.88 15.80
C GLY A 602 17.65 -28.07 15.84
N PHE A 603 18.24 -27.98 17.02
CA PHE A 603 19.64 -28.28 17.25
C PHE A 603 19.80 -29.31 18.37
N LEU A 604 20.18 -30.52 17.99
CA LEU A 604 20.51 -31.58 18.96
C LEU A 604 21.91 -31.36 19.48
N ASN A 605 22.00 -30.65 20.60
CA ASN A 605 23.26 -30.43 21.31
C ASN A 605 23.57 -31.62 22.23
N ASP A 606 24.81 -31.76 22.60
CA ASP A 606 25.30 -32.75 23.58
C ASP A 606 25.71 -32.01 24.87
N ALA A 607 24.74 -31.31 25.49
CA ALA A 607 24.96 -30.46 26.67
C ALA A 607 25.34 -31.28 27.90
N THR A 608 24.93 -32.56 27.91
CA THR A 608 25.35 -33.54 28.90
C THR A 608 26.05 -34.74 28.24
N GLY A 609 26.59 -35.66 29.02
CA GLY A 609 27.26 -36.86 28.51
C GLY A 609 28.77 -36.69 28.23
N PRO A 610 29.35 -37.66 27.52
CA PRO A 610 30.85 -37.77 27.42
C PRO A 610 31.52 -36.65 26.62
N ILE A 611 30.78 -35.93 25.75
CA ILE A 611 31.32 -34.84 24.95
C ILE A 611 30.80 -33.45 25.34
N ALA A 612 30.17 -33.31 26.50
CA ALA A 612 29.61 -32.05 27.02
C ALA A 612 30.59 -30.87 27.02
N THR A 613 31.89 -31.13 27.08
CA THR A 613 32.94 -30.09 27.00
C THR A 613 32.95 -29.31 25.69
N TYR A 614 32.39 -29.84 24.63
CA TYR A 614 32.32 -29.21 23.29
C TYR A 614 30.97 -28.46 23.09
N ALA A 615 29.97 -28.68 23.96
CA ALA A 615 28.61 -28.19 23.78
C ALA A 615 28.54 -26.66 23.60
N ALA A 616 29.34 -25.92 24.40
CA ALA A 616 29.38 -24.46 24.29
C ALA A 616 29.90 -23.97 22.90
N GLY A 617 30.90 -24.70 22.34
CA GLY A 617 31.40 -24.40 21.00
C GLY A 617 30.37 -24.70 19.90
N PHE A 618 29.61 -25.78 20.04
CA PHE A 618 28.56 -26.13 19.08
C PHE A 618 27.42 -25.09 19.11
N VAL A 619 27.02 -24.65 20.31
CA VAL A 619 26.01 -23.59 20.46
C VAL A 619 26.50 -22.28 19.85
N ALA A 620 27.74 -21.87 20.13
CA ALA A 620 28.31 -20.65 19.56
C ALA A 620 28.35 -20.69 18.02
N ALA A 621 28.77 -21.83 17.44
CA ALA A 621 28.78 -22.01 15.99
C ALA A 621 27.36 -21.94 15.37
N SER A 622 26.36 -22.57 16.02
CA SER A 622 25.00 -22.51 15.57
C SER A 622 24.39 -21.12 15.66
N GLN A 623 24.72 -20.34 16.69
CA GLN A 623 24.26 -18.96 16.84
C GLN A 623 24.86 -18.03 15.76
N ILE A 624 26.15 -18.21 15.43
CA ILE A 624 26.80 -17.48 14.34
C ILE A 624 26.11 -17.83 13.01
N ALA A 625 25.89 -19.12 12.75
CA ALA A 625 25.26 -19.57 11.51
C ALA A 625 23.82 -19.01 11.34
N VAL A 626 23.04 -19.02 12.42
CA VAL A 626 21.68 -18.45 12.39
C VAL A 626 21.73 -16.92 12.28
N GLY A 627 22.69 -16.27 12.92
CA GLY A 627 22.89 -14.82 12.73
C GLY A 627 23.09 -14.46 11.25
N ILE A 628 23.99 -15.19 10.57
CA ILE A 628 24.24 -15.01 9.13
C ILE A 628 22.98 -15.34 8.32
N ALA A 629 22.32 -16.46 8.61
CA ALA A 629 21.11 -16.88 7.89
C ALA A 629 19.98 -15.85 8.04
N ASN A 630 19.83 -15.26 9.23
CA ASN A 630 18.82 -14.24 9.48
C ASN A 630 19.14 -12.92 8.76
N THR A 631 20.41 -12.56 8.66
CA THR A 631 20.81 -11.38 7.91
C THR A 631 20.49 -11.58 6.40
N ILE A 632 20.80 -12.75 5.84
CA ILE A 632 20.48 -13.08 4.45
C ILE A 632 18.95 -13.20 4.24
N GLY A 633 18.23 -13.77 5.21
CA GLY A 633 16.78 -14.01 5.14
C GLY A 633 15.93 -12.77 5.40
N TRP A 634 16.51 -11.65 5.83
CA TRP A 634 15.77 -10.44 6.18
C TRP A 634 14.95 -9.91 5.00
N ASN A 635 15.59 -9.72 3.86
CA ASN A 635 14.92 -9.24 2.63
C ASN A 635 13.94 -10.27 2.04
N SER A 636 14.12 -11.57 2.35
CA SER A 636 13.21 -12.64 1.95
C SER A 636 12.06 -12.83 2.93
N MET A 637 11.88 -11.94 3.89
CA MET A 637 10.86 -12.00 4.93
C MET A 637 10.86 -13.33 5.70
N VAL A 638 12.05 -13.91 5.94
CA VAL A 638 12.24 -15.16 6.67
C VAL A 638 13.29 -14.98 7.76
N GLN A 639 12.95 -15.32 8.99
CA GLN A 639 13.91 -15.45 10.09
C GLN A 639 13.96 -16.89 10.61
N PHE A 640 15.11 -17.27 11.11
CA PHE A 640 15.35 -18.58 11.68
C PHE A 640 15.54 -18.47 13.19
N GLU A 641 14.86 -19.35 13.93
CA GLU A 641 14.99 -19.53 15.37
C GLU A 641 15.57 -20.92 15.64
N ILE A 642 16.59 -21.01 16.53
CA ILE A 642 17.11 -22.31 16.94
C ILE A 642 16.41 -22.79 18.20
N VAL A 643 15.87 -23.99 18.13
CA VAL A 643 15.34 -24.72 19.28
C VAL A 643 16.35 -25.79 19.71
N TYR A 644 16.91 -25.62 20.90
CA TYR A 644 17.90 -26.56 21.42
C TYR A 644 17.27 -27.71 22.20
N ALA A 645 17.82 -28.93 22.00
CA ALA A 645 17.50 -30.09 22.83
C ALA A 645 18.77 -30.91 23.12
N ASP A 646 18.90 -31.44 24.32
CA ASP A 646 20.08 -32.21 24.76
C ASP A 646 19.96 -33.69 24.38
N SER A 647 20.84 -34.15 23.52
CA SER A 647 20.93 -35.57 23.13
C SER A 647 21.70 -36.43 24.12
N GLY A 648 22.48 -35.83 25.01
CA GLY A 648 23.31 -36.51 26.03
C GLY A 648 24.27 -37.52 25.47
N CYS A 649 24.52 -37.50 24.16
CA CYS A 649 25.32 -38.49 23.45
C CYS A 649 24.79 -39.95 23.61
N SER A 650 23.48 -40.14 23.83
CA SER A 650 22.88 -41.43 24.05
C SER A 650 21.63 -41.64 23.18
N GLY A 651 21.32 -42.89 22.82
CA GLY A 651 20.16 -43.18 21.99
C GLY A 651 18.83 -42.81 22.65
N ASP A 652 18.66 -43.10 23.93
CA ASP A 652 17.41 -42.84 24.65
C ASP A 652 17.15 -41.33 24.80
N MET A 653 18.19 -40.53 25.14
CA MET A 653 18.06 -39.09 25.21
C MET A 653 17.93 -38.46 23.82
N GLY A 654 18.64 -38.97 22.81
CA GLY A 654 18.53 -38.51 21.43
C GLY A 654 17.11 -38.67 20.87
N ALA A 655 16.47 -39.79 21.11
CA ALA A 655 15.06 -40.00 20.70
C ALA A 655 14.10 -39.05 21.44
N THR A 656 14.30 -38.84 22.75
CA THR A 656 13.48 -37.94 23.55
C THR A 656 13.67 -36.47 23.12
N ALA A 657 14.90 -36.08 22.89
CA ALA A 657 15.23 -34.74 22.42
C ALA A 657 14.64 -34.47 21.02
N ALA A 658 14.71 -35.47 20.12
CA ALA A 658 14.10 -35.37 18.80
C ALA A 658 12.58 -35.20 18.89
N GLN A 659 11.89 -35.89 19.79
CA GLN A 659 10.45 -35.69 20.00
C GLN A 659 10.15 -34.26 20.50
N THR A 660 10.97 -33.75 21.41
CA THR A 660 10.83 -32.35 21.87
C THR A 660 10.93 -31.35 20.71
N LEU A 661 11.84 -31.57 19.75
CA LEU A 661 11.99 -30.72 18.58
C LEU A 661 10.81 -30.87 17.60
N VAL A 662 10.29 -32.09 17.40
CA VAL A 662 9.06 -32.33 16.62
C VAL A 662 7.88 -31.55 17.24
N ASP A 663 7.70 -31.65 18.54
CA ASP A 663 6.61 -30.97 19.27
C ASP A 663 6.76 -29.43 19.23
N ALA A 664 8.00 -28.94 19.11
CA ALA A 664 8.28 -27.52 18.93
C ALA A 664 7.99 -27.00 17.51
N GLY A 665 7.70 -27.88 16.55
CA GLY A 665 7.37 -27.52 15.18
C GLY A 665 8.58 -27.09 14.33
N VAL A 666 9.75 -27.70 14.53
CA VAL A 666 10.93 -27.44 13.71
C VAL A 666 10.79 -28.05 12.31
N VAL A 667 11.35 -27.40 11.30
CA VAL A 667 11.30 -27.87 9.88
C VAL A 667 12.49 -28.74 9.48
N GLY A 668 13.56 -28.69 10.26
CA GLY A 668 14.79 -29.47 10.07
C GLY A 668 15.61 -29.52 11.35
N VAL A 669 16.52 -30.49 11.47
CA VAL A 669 17.32 -30.68 12.68
C VAL A 669 18.81 -30.81 12.33
N VAL A 670 19.64 -30.07 13.03
CA VAL A 670 21.11 -30.19 13.01
C VAL A 670 21.57 -31.00 14.25
N GLY A 671 22.42 -31.98 14.04
CA GLY A 671 22.95 -32.83 15.12
C GLY A 671 22.30 -34.22 15.15
N ALA A 672 22.61 -35.08 16.12
CA ALA A 672 23.59 -34.91 17.18
C ALA A 672 25.03 -35.23 16.68
N ALA A 673 26.05 -34.85 17.47
CA ALA A 673 27.44 -35.24 17.20
C ALA A 673 27.68 -36.74 17.38
N CYS A 674 26.98 -37.37 18.31
CA CYS A 674 27.15 -38.79 18.63
C CYS A 674 26.26 -39.69 17.76
N SER A 675 26.88 -40.67 17.03
CA SER A 675 26.17 -41.55 16.09
C SER A 675 24.99 -42.29 16.72
N GLY A 676 25.10 -42.76 17.96
CA GLY A 676 24.00 -43.45 18.66
C GLY A 676 22.76 -42.56 18.92
N ALA A 677 23.04 -41.32 19.31
CA ALA A 677 22.02 -40.30 19.48
C ALA A 677 21.38 -39.89 18.13
N SER A 678 22.22 -39.67 17.08
CA SER A 678 21.76 -39.33 15.74
C SER A 678 20.86 -40.42 15.13
N MET A 679 21.22 -41.70 15.26
CA MET A 679 20.40 -42.81 14.74
C MET A 679 19.05 -42.92 15.45
N ALA A 680 19.04 -42.75 16.77
CA ALA A 680 17.79 -42.79 17.54
C ALA A 680 16.92 -41.56 17.28
N ALA A 681 17.50 -40.36 17.18
CA ALA A 681 16.82 -39.15 16.80
C ALA A 681 16.20 -39.25 15.39
N ASN A 682 16.97 -39.78 14.42
CA ASN A 682 16.49 -39.92 13.04
C ASN A 682 15.28 -40.82 12.91
N ALA A 683 15.13 -41.86 13.77
CA ALA A 683 13.95 -42.71 13.78
C ALA A 683 12.66 -41.91 14.12
N VAL A 684 12.76 -40.93 15.01
CA VAL A 684 11.68 -40.01 15.40
C VAL A 684 11.43 -38.94 14.34
N LEU A 685 12.49 -38.28 13.91
CA LEU A 685 12.43 -37.16 12.96
C LEU A 685 11.92 -37.60 11.59
N SER A 686 12.40 -38.73 11.06
CA SER A 686 11.96 -39.26 9.76
C SER A 686 10.50 -39.70 9.77
N ALA A 687 10.00 -40.21 10.90
CA ALA A 687 8.57 -40.52 11.07
C ALA A 687 7.70 -39.27 11.05
N ALA A 688 8.24 -38.12 11.44
CA ALA A 688 7.60 -36.81 11.38
C ALA A 688 7.87 -36.08 10.05
N GLY A 689 8.64 -36.63 9.10
CA GLY A 689 8.98 -35.99 7.84
C GLY A 689 10.03 -34.89 7.97
N ILE A 690 10.78 -34.82 9.07
CA ILE A 690 11.76 -33.79 9.38
C ILE A 690 13.17 -34.27 9.01
N PRO A 691 13.89 -33.56 8.10
CA PRO A 691 15.25 -33.92 7.74
C PRO A 691 16.25 -33.66 8.88
N GLN A 692 17.27 -34.52 8.97
CA GLN A 692 18.37 -34.38 9.94
C GLN A 692 19.72 -34.30 9.24
N VAL A 693 20.55 -33.34 9.67
CA VAL A 693 21.95 -33.19 9.26
C VAL A 693 22.84 -33.28 10.49
N SER A 694 23.65 -34.32 10.60
CA SER A 694 24.62 -34.50 11.71
C SER A 694 25.94 -33.74 11.43
N TYR A 695 26.57 -33.17 12.46
CA TYR A 695 27.88 -32.50 12.40
C TYR A 695 29.01 -33.27 13.06
#